data_f26d51d6cf250008ff609f8de225cca1
#
_entry.id   f26d51d6cf250008ff609f8de225cca1
#
_cell.length_a   1.000
_cell.length_b   1.000
_cell.length_c   1.000
_cell.angle_alpha   90.00
_cell.angle_beta   90.00
_cell.angle_gamma   90.00
#
_symmetry.space_group_name_H-M   'P 1'
#
loop_
_entity.id
_entity.type
_entity.pdbx_description
1 polymer ?
#
loop_
_entity_poly.entity_id
_entity_poly.type
_entity_poly.pdbx_seq_one_letter_code
_entity_poly.pdbx_strand_id
1 'polypeptide(L)'
;MPNWTKEQEKAIYEPSGKKNILVSAAAGSGKTAVLVERIVNLITNSENPFPIDSILVATFTEAAATEMKERIINRINKSYREALENGDIAQSKYLKEQMHLTAGADINTIDAFCLRVVKNNFHVLGIDPNFSIMDTNEDKMLIDDTLTDLFAALYETENEENKNRFQHLVTTYASNRDDEGLKKVIRKLYNFIQSFPDPIKWLYDKAAMYDNNMSQSIWFKEIFLSVHKENILKHHGEFWDKLIKEMIGIVKKVYPDTDTSVPPVCIPECEQYWGKMWEYICICADSVKALKSAESFDEVGSAYDTYIAKTKLGTAVRAYKKAESPIEEWQYYSNKYNSMREDLLSSTSYLPNGTAEQFNKYVHSEELKQTIDDIVWITVLFSELYENAKAKKNVKTFSDIEHLAYRLFSENENIRNEYSLKYNEILIDEYQDTNGLQDSIFTLISRDNKNMFMVGDLKQSIYRFRGGDPTIFKKKYSLDSDEIEIIHLSQNFRSRMQVIDSINDVFRFNMSQDVGDVDYNDTAALQREESRECYINTAENARNDYKSEFYCIGKSKDSKESSSDYLEAVTVANRIKELVDSHFKVYDGNGKYRDLKYSDIVVLMRSTKVNGELLQEILESNNIPSFLQKEEYFEKREIKLMLTLISLINNHIQDIPLVSVMRSPIGNFTENELSKIRLENRTSSFYNAVKYYKPSSDDLTKEEQKLSKKCKSFLKDLDRWRGYVKMKSIS
;
A
#
# COMPACT_ATOMS: atom_id res chain seq x y z
N MET A 1 9.67 35.17 18.94
CA MET A 1 9.28 34.44 17.71
C MET A 1 10.14 33.21 17.62
N PRO A 2 9.66 32.07 17.08
CA PRO A 2 10.55 30.96 16.79
C PRO A 2 11.66 31.45 15.84
N ASN A 3 12.86 30.96 16.02
CA ASN A 3 13.94 31.21 15.04
C ASN A 3 13.68 30.29 13.83
N TRP A 4 13.12 30.85 12.77
CA TRP A 4 12.90 30.12 11.51
C TRP A 4 14.22 29.99 10.75
N THR A 5 14.40 28.89 10.02
CA THR A 5 15.49 28.79 9.03
C THR A 5 15.15 29.64 7.79
N LYS A 6 16.15 29.96 7.00
CA LYS A 6 15.94 30.73 5.74
C LYS A 6 14.93 30.06 4.81
N GLU A 7 14.97 28.72 4.73
CA GLU A 7 14.07 27.92 3.91
C GLU A 7 12.64 27.95 4.47
N GLN A 8 12.50 27.87 5.82
CA GLN A 8 11.20 28.00 6.48
C GLN A 8 10.64 29.43 6.29
N GLU A 9 11.48 30.46 6.46
CA GLU A 9 11.08 31.86 6.19
C GLU A 9 10.61 32.02 4.73
N LYS A 10 11.35 31.45 3.77
CA LYS A 10 10.94 31.47 2.37
C LYS A 10 9.56 30.82 2.18
N ALA A 11 9.31 29.62 2.76
CA ALA A 11 8.03 28.96 2.67
C ALA A 11 6.87 29.75 3.32
N ILE A 12 7.14 30.46 4.41
CA ILE A 12 6.13 31.26 5.14
C ILE A 12 5.78 32.53 4.36
N TYR A 13 6.78 33.24 3.78
CA TYR A 13 6.62 34.59 3.23
C TYR A 13 6.58 34.64 1.70
N GLU A 14 6.78 33.51 0.98
CA GLU A 14 6.68 33.51 -0.50
C GLU A 14 5.30 33.97 -0.95
N PRO A 15 5.21 34.93 -1.90
CA PRO A 15 3.92 35.48 -2.33
C PRO A 15 2.99 34.44 -2.97
N SER A 16 1.73 34.42 -2.53
CA SER A 16 0.67 33.62 -3.13
C SER A 16 0.21 34.14 -4.48
N GLY A 17 -0.27 33.26 -5.37
CA GLY A 17 -0.92 33.61 -6.64
C GLY A 17 0.01 33.98 -7.80
N LYS A 18 1.31 33.95 -7.61
CA LYS A 18 2.28 34.15 -8.72
C LYS A 18 2.60 32.84 -9.43
N LYS A 19 2.85 31.79 -8.67
CA LYS A 19 3.12 30.42 -9.12
C LYS A 19 2.78 29.45 -7.98
N ASN A 20 2.60 28.17 -8.29
CA ASN A 20 2.44 27.14 -7.28
C ASN A 20 3.70 27.01 -6.44
N ILE A 21 3.54 26.60 -5.19
CA ILE A 21 4.66 26.37 -4.27
C ILE A 21 4.64 24.90 -3.85
N LEU A 22 5.76 24.20 -4.03
CA LEU A 22 5.98 22.84 -3.56
C LEU A 22 7.05 22.84 -2.47
N VAL A 23 6.65 22.51 -1.25
CA VAL A 23 7.56 22.39 -0.12
C VAL A 23 7.91 20.91 0.06
N SER A 24 9.11 20.54 -0.35
CA SER A 24 9.69 19.22 -0.10
C SER A 24 10.27 19.23 1.31
N ALA A 25 9.54 18.68 2.27
CA ALA A 25 9.79 18.84 3.68
C ALA A 25 10.13 17.52 4.36
N ALA A 26 11.38 17.32 4.74
CA ALA A 26 11.83 16.13 5.41
C ALA A 26 11.08 15.84 6.74
N ALA A 27 11.12 14.59 7.21
CA ALA A 27 10.54 14.21 8.48
C ALA A 27 11.05 15.12 9.61
N GLY A 28 10.14 15.64 10.44
CA GLY A 28 10.50 16.47 11.59
C GLY A 28 11.01 17.88 11.25
N SER A 29 10.90 18.35 9.99
CA SER A 29 11.34 19.68 9.57
C SER A 29 10.41 20.83 9.95
N GLY A 30 9.33 20.54 10.70
CA GLY A 30 8.36 21.54 11.12
C GLY A 30 7.28 21.88 10.09
N LYS A 31 6.95 20.95 9.17
CA LYS A 31 5.89 21.11 8.15
C LYS A 31 4.64 21.83 8.66
N THR A 32 4.02 21.27 9.71
CA THR A 32 2.79 21.82 10.29
C THR A 32 3.00 23.22 10.88
N ALA A 33 4.16 23.50 11.48
CA ALA A 33 4.46 24.80 12.03
C ALA A 33 4.62 25.87 10.94
N VAL A 34 5.25 25.50 9.83
CA VAL A 34 5.41 26.38 8.64
C VAL A 34 4.04 26.65 8.02
N LEU A 35 3.18 25.61 7.86
CA LEU A 35 1.81 25.75 7.35
C LEU A 35 0.99 26.72 8.21
N VAL A 36 0.97 26.53 9.53
CA VAL A 36 0.24 27.41 10.46
C VAL A 36 0.74 28.84 10.39
N GLU A 37 2.07 29.04 10.40
CA GLU A 37 2.63 30.38 10.36
C GLU A 37 2.39 31.06 9.02
N ARG A 38 2.44 30.31 7.88
CA ARG A 38 2.04 30.84 6.57
C ARG A 38 0.60 31.33 6.56
N ILE A 39 -0.34 30.51 7.05
CA ILE A 39 -1.75 30.91 7.13
C ILE A 39 -1.93 32.18 7.97
N VAL A 40 -1.28 32.24 9.13
CA VAL A 40 -1.35 33.43 9.99
C VAL A 40 -0.69 34.64 9.31
N ASN A 41 0.42 34.46 8.61
CA ASN A 41 1.05 35.53 7.83
C ASN A 41 0.12 36.07 6.74
N LEU A 42 -0.56 35.18 6.01
CA LEU A 42 -1.54 35.58 4.98
C LEU A 42 -2.71 36.38 5.59
N ILE A 43 -3.22 35.95 6.76
CA ILE A 43 -4.29 36.64 7.47
C ILE A 43 -3.82 38.00 8.02
N THR A 44 -2.58 38.09 8.51
CA THR A 44 -2.07 39.30 9.19
C THR A 44 -1.34 40.26 8.23
N ASN A 45 -1.25 39.94 6.95
CA ASN A 45 -0.59 40.80 5.97
C ASN A 45 -1.24 42.20 5.95
N SER A 46 -0.43 43.25 6.17
CA SER A 46 -0.93 44.60 6.29
C SER A 46 -1.35 45.22 4.95
N GLU A 47 -0.80 44.73 3.83
CA GLU A 47 -1.10 45.27 2.51
C GLU A 47 -2.29 44.57 1.83
N ASN A 48 -2.36 43.27 1.96
CA ASN A 48 -3.42 42.45 1.33
C ASN A 48 -3.74 41.21 2.20
N PRO A 49 -4.52 41.37 3.28
CA PRO A 49 -4.86 40.26 4.17
C PRO A 49 -5.83 39.30 3.49
N PHE A 50 -5.58 38.00 3.61
CA PHE A 50 -6.52 36.96 3.17
C PHE A 50 -7.42 36.57 4.34
N PRO A 51 -8.74 36.76 4.26
CA PRO A 51 -9.66 36.22 5.27
C PRO A 51 -9.54 34.71 5.38
N ILE A 52 -9.66 34.18 6.59
CA ILE A 52 -9.47 32.74 6.83
C ILE A 52 -10.45 31.85 6.02
N ASP A 53 -11.65 32.34 5.73
CA ASP A 53 -12.67 31.67 4.91
C ASP A 53 -12.34 31.68 3.40
N SER A 54 -11.35 32.49 2.99
CA SER A 54 -10.78 32.47 1.63
C SER A 54 -9.58 31.54 1.48
N ILE A 55 -9.24 30.77 2.49
CA ILE A 55 -8.13 29.83 2.50
C ILE A 55 -8.71 28.41 2.63
N LEU A 56 -8.34 27.53 1.68
CA LEU A 56 -8.65 26.09 1.77
C LEU A 56 -7.43 25.35 2.32
N VAL A 57 -7.64 24.56 3.36
CA VAL A 57 -6.60 23.66 3.91
C VAL A 57 -7.10 22.23 3.83
N ALA A 58 -6.47 21.42 2.99
CA ALA A 58 -6.78 20.01 2.81
C ALA A 58 -5.75 19.15 3.56
N THR A 59 -6.24 18.27 4.43
CA THR A 59 -5.42 17.31 5.19
C THR A 59 -5.84 15.88 4.88
N PHE A 60 -4.99 14.92 5.23
CA PHE A 60 -5.28 13.50 4.97
C PHE A 60 -6.13 12.84 6.07
N THR A 61 -6.11 13.37 7.31
CA THR A 61 -6.84 12.80 8.44
C THR A 61 -7.62 13.87 9.22
N GLU A 62 -8.76 13.48 9.81
CA GLU A 62 -9.55 14.37 10.67
C GLU A 62 -8.77 14.87 11.89
N ALA A 63 -7.91 14.00 12.45
CA ALA A 63 -7.05 14.40 13.57
C ALA A 63 -6.09 15.53 13.17
N ALA A 64 -5.47 15.44 11.98
CA ALA A 64 -4.60 16.49 11.46
C ALA A 64 -5.36 17.78 11.18
N ALA A 65 -6.57 17.71 10.63
CA ALA A 65 -7.41 18.88 10.39
C ALA A 65 -7.80 19.57 11.71
N THR A 66 -8.18 18.80 12.73
CA THR A 66 -8.53 19.32 14.07
C THR A 66 -7.34 19.98 14.73
N GLU A 67 -6.18 19.31 14.75
CA GLU A 67 -4.93 19.85 15.29
C GLU A 67 -4.52 21.14 14.56
N MET A 68 -4.65 21.17 13.24
CA MET A 68 -4.36 22.34 12.43
C MET A 68 -5.25 23.52 12.80
N LYS A 69 -6.57 23.30 12.93
CA LYS A 69 -7.52 24.33 13.40
C LYS A 69 -7.15 24.89 14.77
N GLU A 70 -6.87 24.03 15.74
CA GLU A 70 -6.48 24.45 17.10
C GLU A 70 -5.20 25.28 17.09
N ARG A 71 -4.20 24.87 16.34
CA ARG A 71 -2.93 25.59 16.21
C ARG A 71 -3.12 26.97 15.57
N ILE A 72 -3.94 27.06 14.50
CA ILE A 72 -4.26 28.33 13.83
C ILE A 72 -4.98 29.26 14.81
N ILE A 73 -6.02 28.79 15.50
CA ILE A 73 -6.76 29.59 16.49
C ILE A 73 -5.82 30.11 17.58
N ASN A 74 -4.99 29.23 18.14
CA ASN A 74 -4.05 29.62 19.19
C ASN A 74 -3.04 30.66 18.70
N ARG A 75 -2.57 30.54 17.45
CA ARG A 75 -1.62 31.49 16.88
C ARG A 75 -2.27 32.83 16.57
N ILE A 76 -3.51 32.85 16.00
CA ILE A 76 -4.27 34.09 15.78
C ILE A 76 -4.57 34.77 17.14
N ASN A 77 -4.94 33.99 18.17
CA ASN A 77 -5.17 34.53 19.52
C ASN A 77 -3.93 35.21 20.09
N LYS A 78 -2.73 34.64 19.86
CA LYS A 78 -1.49 35.26 20.24
C LYS A 78 -1.27 36.59 19.51
N SER A 79 -1.46 36.65 18.20
CA SER A 79 -1.37 37.88 17.41
C SER A 79 -2.41 38.93 17.85
N TYR A 80 -3.62 38.48 18.23
CA TYR A 80 -4.65 39.35 18.78
C TYR A 80 -4.20 40.03 20.09
N ARG A 81 -3.59 39.27 21.01
CA ARG A 81 -3.06 39.83 22.27
C ARG A 81 -1.92 40.80 22.02
N GLU A 82 -1.01 40.47 21.12
CA GLU A 82 0.10 41.34 20.71
C GLU A 82 -0.43 42.68 20.11
N ALA A 83 -1.48 42.62 19.28
CA ALA A 83 -2.13 43.81 18.73
C ALA A 83 -2.77 44.68 19.81
N LEU A 84 -3.43 44.06 20.83
CA LEU A 84 -4.00 44.80 21.98
C LEU A 84 -2.91 45.46 22.83
N GLU A 85 -1.82 44.79 23.11
CA GLU A 85 -0.67 45.31 23.88
C GLU A 85 -0.01 46.49 23.15
N ASN A 86 0.05 46.43 21.83
CA ASN A 86 0.59 47.52 20.98
C ASN A 86 -0.42 48.66 20.74
N GLY A 87 -1.66 48.55 21.23
CA GLY A 87 -2.68 49.55 21.05
C GLY A 87 -3.30 49.64 19.64
N ASP A 88 -3.06 48.61 18.80
CA ASP A 88 -3.66 48.52 17.47
C ASP A 88 -5.06 47.96 17.53
N ILE A 89 -6.02 48.87 17.73
CA ILE A 89 -7.45 48.54 17.85
C ILE A 89 -8.00 47.98 16.53
N ALA A 90 -7.55 48.48 15.38
CA ALA A 90 -8.05 48.04 14.08
C ALA A 90 -7.66 46.57 13.83
N GLN A 91 -6.40 46.27 14.01
CA GLN A 91 -5.86 44.90 13.84
C GLN A 91 -6.46 43.94 14.87
N SER A 92 -6.65 44.37 16.13
CA SER A 92 -7.24 43.50 17.14
C SER A 92 -8.71 43.16 16.82
N LYS A 93 -9.48 44.11 16.33
CA LYS A 93 -10.88 43.87 15.88
C LYS A 93 -10.93 42.89 14.71
N TYR A 94 -10.08 43.07 13.71
CA TYR A 94 -9.97 42.19 12.55
C TYR A 94 -9.58 40.74 12.97
N LEU A 95 -8.55 40.59 13.78
CA LEU A 95 -8.11 39.25 14.26
C LEU A 95 -9.19 38.55 15.11
N LYS A 96 -9.96 39.29 15.89
CA LYS A 96 -11.10 38.73 16.64
C LYS A 96 -12.17 38.20 15.68
N GLU A 97 -12.44 38.92 14.59
CA GLU A 97 -13.35 38.45 13.54
C GLU A 97 -12.86 37.19 12.86
N GLN A 98 -11.54 37.12 12.50
CA GLN A 98 -10.92 35.94 11.92
C GLN A 98 -11.03 34.71 12.82
N MET A 99 -10.89 34.88 14.15
CA MET A 99 -11.11 33.78 15.11
C MET A 99 -12.54 33.22 15.06
N HIS A 100 -13.55 34.07 14.90
CA HIS A 100 -14.93 33.60 14.75
C HIS A 100 -15.15 32.89 13.40
N LEU A 101 -14.56 33.39 12.31
CA LEU A 101 -14.67 32.79 10.98
C LEU A 101 -13.98 31.42 10.90
N THR A 102 -12.95 31.15 11.73
CA THR A 102 -12.21 29.86 11.72
C THR A 102 -13.12 28.65 11.96
N ALA A 103 -14.24 28.81 12.70
CA ALA A 103 -15.19 27.73 12.92
C ALA A 103 -15.82 27.21 11.61
N GLY A 104 -16.08 28.14 10.66
CA GLY A 104 -16.65 27.84 9.34
C GLY A 104 -15.62 27.72 8.20
N ALA A 105 -14.34 27.94 8.50
CA ALA A 105 -13.27 27.88 7.49
C ALA A 105 -13.07 26.48 6.93
N ASP A 106 -12.63 26.42 5.68
CA ASP A 106 -12.41 25.18 4.94
C ASP A 106 -11.06 24.53 5.31
N ILE A 107 -10.93 24.13 6.59
CA ILE A 107 -9.80 23.37 7.12
C ILE A 107 -10.29 21.97 7.45
N ASN A 108 -10.18 21.02 6.52
CA ASN A 108 -10.82 19.72 6.61
C ASN A 108 -10.01 18.64 5.90
N THR A 109 -10.48 17.38 6.01
CA THR A 109 -10.00 16.34 5.11
C THR A 109 -10.49 16.59 3.68
N ILE A 110 -9.81 16.00 2.69
CA ILE A 110 -10.20 16.06 1.28
C ILE A 110 -11.63 15.57 1.11
N ASP A 111 -11.97 14.42 1.73
CA ASP A 111 -13.31 13.83 1.70
C ASP A 111 -14.38 14.78 2.26
N ALA A 112 -14.10 15.40 3.40
CA ALA A 112 -15.05 16.33 4.04
C ALA A 112 -15.26 17.60 3.20
N PHE A 113 -14.23 18.08 2.53
CA PHE A 113 -14.34 19.18 1.55
C PHE A 113 -15.24 18.76 0.38
N CYS A 114 -14.95 17.62 -0.26
CA CYS A 114 -15.75 17.10 -1.37
C CYS A 114 -17.20 16.86 -0.97
N LEU A 115 -17.45 16.28 0.20
CA LEU A 115 -18.80 16.05 0.74
C LEU A 115 -19.61 17.36 0.87
N ARG A 116 -18.97 18.42 1.36
CA ARG A 116 -19.61 19.74 1.47
C ARG A 116 -19.93 20.33 0.10
N VAL A 117 -18.99 20.24 -0.85
CA VAL A 117 -19.19 20.67 -2.24
C VAL A 117 -20.40 19.96 -2.85
N VAL A 118 -20.45 18.64 -2.73
CA VAL A 118 -21.54 17.80 -3.25
C VAL A 118 -22.87 18.13 -2.58
N LYS A 119 -22.90 18.27 -1.26
CA LYS A 119 -24.13 18.62 -0.51
C LYS A 119 -24.65 20.01 -0.84
N ASN A 120 -23.77 20.99 -1.08
CA ASN A 120 -24.19 22.33 -1.45
C ASN A 120 -24.75 22.40 -2.88
N ASN A 121 -24.34 21.49 -3.75
CA ASN A 121 -24.67 21.47 -5.18
C ASN A 121 -25.47 20.24 -5.61
N PHE A 122 -26.16 19.55 -4.68
CA PHE A 122 -26.90 18.32 -4.93
C PHE A 122 -27.92 18.45 -6.07
N HIS A 123 -28.53 19.62 -6.21
CA HIS A 123 -29.53 19.92 -7.24
C HIS A 123 -28.95 19.93 -8.65
N VAL A 124 -27.70 20.37 -8.82
CA VAL A 124 -26.97 20.34 -10.11
C VAL A 124 -26.56 18.91 -10.47
N LEU A 125 -26.17 18.15 -9.45
CA LEU A 125 -25.78 16.74 -9.60
C LEU A 125 -26.95 15.79 -9.79
N GLY A 126 -28.20 16.24 -9.53
CA GLY A 126 -29.41 15.41 -9.62
C GLY A 126 -29.46 14.28 -8.58
N ILE A 127 -28.88 14.46 -7.41
CA ILE A 127 -28.82 13.45 -6.34
C ILE A 127 -29.71 13.83 -5.15
N ASP A 128 -30.16 12.83 -4.39
CA ASP A 128 -30.87 13.06 -3.12
C ASP A 128 -29.87 13.58 -2.06
N PRO A 129 -30.12 14.77 -1.44
CA PRO A 129 -29.22 15.31 -0.42
C PRO A 129 -29.17 14.48 0.88
N ASN A 130 -30.14 13.57 1.11
CA ASN A 130 -30.25 12.74 2.30
C ASN A 130 -29.48 11.42 2.18
N PHE A 131 -28.58 11.28 1.17
CA PHE A 131 -27.74 10.10 1.09
C PHE A 131 -26.88 9.93 2.36
N SER A 132 -26.60 8.69 2.74
CA SER A 132 -25.64 8.35 3.80
C SER A 132 -24.32 7.88 3.22
N ILE A 133 -23.24 8.10 3.97
CA ILE A 133 -21.92 7.55 3.64
C ILE A 133 -21.82 6.16 4.25
N MET A 134 -21.51 5.16 3.43
CA MET A 134 -21.28 3.80 3.90
C MET A 134 -19.99 3.69 4.70
N ASP A 135 -20.01 2.90 5.76
CA ASP A 135 -18.79 2.48 6.41
C ASP A 135 -18.07 1.37 5.60
N THR A 136 -16.82 1.10 5.96
CA THR A 136 -15.98 0.12 5.23
C THR A 136 -16.57 -1.29 5.21
N ASN A 137 -17.37 -1.67 6.21
CA ASN A 137 -17.96 -3.01 6.28
C ASN A 137 -19.22 -3.10 5.44
N GLU A 138 -20.06 -2.07 5.49
CA GLU A 138 -21.24 -1.95 4.63
C GLU A 138 -20.84 -1.96 3.15
N ASP A 139 -19.77 -1.22 2.81
CA ASP A 139 -19.20 -1.19 1.46
C ASP A 139 -18.73 -2.57 1.01
N LYS A 140 -17.93 -3.27 1.82
CA LYS A 140 -17.49 -4.64 1.52
C LYS A 140 -18.66 -5.60 1.32
N MET A 141 -19.67 -5.54 2.19
CA MET A 141 -20.85 -6.42 2.09
C MET A 141 -21.62 -6.15 0.79
N LEU A 142 -21.83 -4.89 0.44
CA LEU A 142 -22.56 -4.53 -0.77
C LEU A 142 -21.79 -4.91 -2.04
N ILE A 143 -20.46 -4.79 -2.04
CA ILE A 143 -19.59 -5.29 -3.11
C ILE A 143 -19.74 -6.81 -3.26
N ASP A 144 -19.67 -7.57 -2.14
CA ASP A 144 -19.76 -9.02 -2.16
C ASP A 144 -21.14 -9.53 -2.62
N ASP A 145 -22.22 -8.87 -2.15
CA ASP A 145 -23.58 -9.15 -2.61
C ASP A 145 -23.72 -8.88 -4.11
N THR A 146 -23.25 -7.72 -4.59
CA THR A 146 -23.33 -7.33 -6.01
C THR A 146 -22.53 -8.28 -6.91
N LEU A 147 -21.31 -8.70 -6.48
CA LEU A 147 -20.52 -9.68 -7.22
C LEU A 147 -21.23 -11.04 -7.27
N THR A 148 -21.87 -11.44 -6.18
CA THR A 148 -22.62 -12.70 -6.11
C THR A 148 -23.81 -12.69 -7.05
N ASP A 149 -24.58 -11.60 -7.07
CA ASP A 149 -25.71 -11.41 -7.97
C ASP A 149 -25.29 -11.35 -9.44
N LEU A 150 -24.20 -10.64 -9.75
CA LEU A 150 -23.60 -10.58 -11.08
C LEU A 150 -23.21 -11.97 -11.57
N PHE A 151 -22.52 -12.75 -10.75
CA PHE A 151 -22.06 -14.08 -11.13
C PHE A 151 -23.24 -15.03 -11.33
N ALA A 152 -24.25 -14.98 -10.46
CA ALA A 152 -25.47 -15.76 -10.62
C ALA A 152 -26.15 -15.45 -11.97
N ALA A 153 -26.29 -14.15 -12.30
CA ALA A 153 -26.87 -13.73 -13.57
C ALA A 153 -26.04 -14.18 -14.78
N LEU A 154 -24.70 -14.17 -14.68
CA LEU A 154 -23.83 -14.60 -15.77
C LEU A 154 -23.80 -16.14 -15.95
N TYR A 155 -23.99 -16.92 -14.88
CA TYR A 155 -24.14 -18.37 -14.99
C TYR A 155 -25.46 -18.77 -15.65
N GLU A 156 -26.51 -17.98 -15.47
CA GLU A 156 -27.85 -18.25 -16.01
C GLU A 156 -28.14 -17.53 -17.36
N THR A 157 -27.19 -16.74 -17.85
CA THR A 157 -27.40 -15.92 -19.04
C THR A 157 -27.65 -16.76 -20.31
N GLU A 158 -28.63 -16.37 -21.11
CA GLU A 158 -28.91 -16.96 -22.44
C GLU A 158 -28.05 -16.31 -23.55
N ASN A 159 -27.37 -15.19 -23.24
CA ASN A 159 -26.45 -14.56 -24.19
C ASN A 159 -25.15 -15.36 -24.28
N GLU A 160 -24.98 -16.08 -25.41
CA GLU A 160 -23.83 -16.95 -25.65
C GLU A 160 -22.49 -16.20 -25.63
N GLU A 161 -22.44 -14.94 -26.07
CA GLU A 161 -21.22 -14.13 -26.02
C GLU A 161 -20.79 -13.84 -24.57
N ASN A 162 -21.72 -13.34 -23.77
CA ASN A 162 -21.46 -13.05 -22.34
C ASN A 162 -21.09 -14.32 -21.56
N LYS A 163 -21.76 -15.43 -21.86
CA LYS A 163 -21.50 -16.73 -21.29
C LYS A 163 -20.10 -17.22 -21.60
N ASN A 164 -19.67 -17.13 -22.85
CA ASN A 164 -18.35 -17.56 -23.29
C ASN A 164 -17.26 -16.71 -22.65
N ARG A 165 -17.42 -15.38 -22.59
CA ARG A 165 -16.50 -14.45 -21.94
C ARG A 165 -16.37 -14.75 -20.45
N PHE A 166 -17.49 -14.95 -19.77
CA PHE A 166 -17.49 -15.26 -18.34
C PHE A 166 -16.85 -16.63 -18.04
N GLN A 167 -17.18 -17.67 -18.83
CA GLN A 167 -16.58 -19.00 -18.70
C GLN A 167 -15.07 -18.97 -18.92
N HIS A 168 -14.60 -18.20 -19.89
CA HIS A 168 -13.17 -17.98 -20.12
C HIS A 168 -12.48 -17.38 -18.88
N LEU A 169 -13.05 -16.34 -18.27
CA LEU A 169 -12.51 -15.73 -17.04
C LEU A 169 -12.54 -16.69 -15.85
N VAL A 170 -13.65 -17.40 -15.65
CA VAL A 170 -13.77 -18.40 -14.58
C VAL A 170 -12.70 -19.48 -14.75
N THR A 171 -12.49 -19.99 -15.96
CA THR A 171 -11.46 -21.01 -16.24
C THR A 171 -10.06 -20.49 -15.96
N THR A 172 -9.80 -19.21 -16.23
CA THR A 172 -8.48 -18.59 -16.06
C THR A 172 -8.17 -18.26 -14.59
N TYR A 173 -9.15 -17.79 -13.82
CA TYR A 173 -8.94 -17.23 -12.47
C TYR A 173 -9.56 -18.00 -11.33
N ALA A 174 -10.51 -18.90 -11.59
CA ALA A 174 -11.12 -19.70 -10.53
C ALA A 174 -10.14 -20.77 -10.02
N SER A 175 -10.19 -21.03 -8.73
CA SER A 175 -9.53 -22.20 -8.17
C SER A 175 -10.40 -23.45 -8.43
N ASN A 176 -9.85 -24.64 -8.24
CA ASN A 176 -10.54 -25.91 -8.53
C ASN A 176 -11.91 -26.11 -7.83
N ARG A 177 -12.36 -25.18 -7.00
CA ARG A 177 -13.58 -25.34 -6.18
C ARG A 177 -14.44 -24.08 -6.03
N ASP A 178 -13.95 -22.90 -6.39
CA ASP A 178 -14.67 -21.64 -6.22
C ASP A 178 -14.23 -20.56 -7.24
N ASP A 179 -15.05 -19.53 -7.39
CA ASP A 179 -14.83 -18.37 -8.25
C ASP A 179 -14.28 -17.14 -7.49
N GLU A 180 -13.85 -17.32 -6.24
CA GLU A 180 -13.32 -16.25 -5.37
C GLU A 180 -12.06 -15.59 -5.95
N GLY A 181 -11.28 -16.34 -6.73
CA GLY A 181 -10.12 -15.80 -7.44
C GLY A 181 -10.51 -14.65 -8.38
N LEU A 182 -11.52 -14.85 -9.21
CA LEU A 182 -12.03 -13.85 -10.15
C LEU A 182 -12.68 -12.67 -9.41
N LYS A 183 -13.49 -12.92 -8.39
CA LYS A 183 -14.09 -11.86 -7.55
C LYS A 183 -13.04 -10.96 -6.93
N LYS A 184 -11.91 -11.53 -6.45
CA LYS A 184 -10.77 -10.76 -5.92
C LYS A 184 -10.11 -9.87 -6.97
N VAL A 185 -9.96 -10.36 -8.20
CA VAL A 185 -9.40 -9.57 -9.32
C VAL A 185 -10.30 -8.37 -9.62
N ILE A 186 -11.61 -8.60 -9.80
CA ILE A 186 -12.59 -7.54 -10.11
C ILE A 186 -12.59 -6.50 -8.99
N ARG A 187 -12.66 -6.92 -7.72
CA ARG A 187 -12.66 -6.02 -6.56
C ARG A 187 -11.39 -5.18 -6.48
N LYS A 188 -10.22 -5.80 -6.68
CA LYS A 188 -8.95 -5.07 -6.69
C LYS A 188 -8.88 -4.05 -7.81
N LEU A 189 -9.29 -4.43 -9.01
CA LEU A 189 -9.26 -3.56 -10.17
C LEU A 189 -10.25 -2.40 -10.00
N TYR A 190 -11.49 -2.69 -9.57
CA TYR A 190 -12.49 -1.67 -9.26
C TYR A 190 -11.97 -0.65 -8.25
N ASN A 191 -11.44 -1.10 -7.12
CA ASN A 191 -10.89 -0.20 -6.10
C ASN A 191 -9.71 0.63 -6.60
N PHE A 192 -8.85 0.04 -7.43
CA PHE A 192 -7.68 0.71 -7.99
C PHE A 192 -8.08 1.85 -8.94
N ILE A 193 -9.06 1.60 -9.82
CA ILE A 193 -9.47 2.61 -10.81
C ILE A 193 -10.20 3.81 -10.19
N GLN A 194 -10.71 3.69 -8.97
CA GLN A 194 -11.37 4.80 -8.27
C GLN A 194 -10.40 5.97 -7.94
N SER A 195 -9.09 5.76 -8.02
CA SER A 195 -8.10 6.82 -7.84
C SER A 195 -7.89 7.72 -9.06
N PHE A 196 -8.54 7.40 -10.21
CA PHE A 196 -8.43 8.17 -11.44
C PHE A 196 -9.69 9.02 -11.72
N PRO A 197 -9.56 10.18 -12.36
CA PRO A 197 -10.69 11.06 -12.65
C PRO A 197 -11.80 10.42 -13.49
N ASP A 198 -11.43 9.57 -14.45
CA ASP A 198 -12.35 8.81 -15.30
C ASP A 198 -11.97 7.32 -15.26
N PRO A 199 -12.53 6.54 -14.29
CA PRO A 199 -12.18 5.13 -14.09
C PRO A 199 -12.40 4.25 -15.32
N ILE A 200 -13.54 4.43 -15.98
CA ILE A 200 -13.95 3.58 -17.12
C ILE A 200 -13.10 3.89 -18.35
N LYS A 201 -12.86 5.16 -18.64
CA LYS A 201 -11.96 5.56 -19.70
C LYS A 201 -10.55 5.03 -19.46
N TRP A 202 -10.05 5.12 -18.21
CA TRP A 202 -8.75 4.57 -17.84
C TRP A 202 -8.64 3.08 -18.16
N LEU A 203 -9.69 2.27 -17.87
CA LEU A 203 -9.72 0.85 -18.18
C LEU A 203 -9.59 0.61 -19.70
N TYR A 204 -10.38 1.31 -20.51
CA TYR A 204 -10.32 1.16 -21.98
C TYR A 204 -8.99 1.65 -22.54
N ASP A 205 -8.46 2.78 -22.07
CA ASP A 205 -7.17 3.29 -22.52
C ASP A 205 -6.04 2.30 -22.20
N LYS A 206 -6.10 1.64 -21.03
CA LYS A 206 -5.11 0.62 -20.67
C LYS A 206 -5.28 -0.69 -21.44
N ALA A 207 -6.50 -1.13 -21.67
CA ALA A 207 -6.76 -2.29 -22.53
C ALA A 207 -6.29 -2.07 -23.97
N ALA A 208 -6.44 -0.86 -24.49
CA ALA A 208 -5.98 -0.47 -25.83
C ALA A 208 -4.45 -0.48 -25.99
N MET A 209 -3.69 -0.50 -24.88
CA MET A 209 -2.23 -0.64 -24.96
C MET A 209 -1.78 -2.05 -25.36
N TYR A 210 -2.68 -3.03 -25.32
CA TYR A 210 -2.41 -4.42 -25.64
C TYR A 210 -2.96 -4.76 -27.03
N ASP A 211 -2.22 -5.57 -27.79
CA ASP A 211 -2.56 -6.03 -29.12
C ASP A 211 -2.57 -7.57 -29.16
N ASN A 212 -3.26 -8.18 -30.12
CA ASN A 212 -3.20 -9.62 -30.35
C ASN A 212 -1.77 -10.09 -30.67
N ASN A 213 -0.98 -9.22 -31.29
CA ASN A 213 0.46 -9.37 -31.39
C ASN A 213 1.16 -8.49 -30.33
N MET A 214 1.45 -9.07 -29.19
CA MET A 214 2.03 -8.36 -28.05
C MET A 214 3.35 -7.64 -28.37
N SER A 215 4.15 -8.15 -29.31
CA SER A 215 5.41 -7.49 -29.70
C SER A 215 5.18 -6.18 -30.46
N GLN A 216 4.00 -5.96 -31.00
CA GLN A 216 3.59 -4.70 -31.65
C GLN A 216 2.84 -3.77 -30.71
N SER A 217 2.41 -4.25 -29.56
CA SER A 217 1.64 -3.48 -28.59
C SER A 217 2.42 -2.29 -28.03
N ILE A 218 1.72 -1.22 -27.69
CA ILE A 218 2.26 -0.05 -27.01
C ILE A 218 2.86 -0.47 -25.66
N TRP A 219 2.16 -1.38 -24.94
CA TRP A 219 2.63 -1.90 -23.67
C TRP A 219 4.03 -2.52 -23.78
N PHE A 220 4.28 -3.33 -24.82
CA PHE A 220 5.59 -3.94 -25.01
C PHE A 220 6.67 -2.91 -25.29
N LYS A 221 6.42 -2.00 -26.24
CA LYS A 221 7.42 -1.03 -26.72
C LYS A 221 7.76 0.04 -25.65
N GLU A 222 6.75 0.61 -25.02
CA GLU A 222 6.94 1.76 -24.13
C GLU A 222 7.12 1.37 -22.66
N ILE A 223 6.49 0.28 -22.22
CA ILE A 223 6.55 -0.13 -20.81
C ILE A 223 7.50 -1.30 -20.63
N PHE A 224 7.20 -2.47 -21.26
CA PHE A 224 8.00 -3.67 -21.01
C PHE A 224 9.46 -3.49 -21.41
N LEU A 225 9.76 -3.04 -22.63
CA LEU A 225 11.13 -2.87 -23.08
C LEU A 225 11.89 -1.81 -22.30
N SER A 226 11.24 -0.68 -21.95
CA SER A 226 11.91 0.37 -21.20
C SER A 226 12.23 -0.07 -19.77
N VAL A 227 11.25 -0.61 -19.05
CA VAL A 227 11.45 -1.11 -17.67
C VAL A 227 12.40 -2.30 -17.64
N HIS A 228 12.28 -3.23 -18.60
CA HIS A 228 13.15 -4.39 -18.69
C HIS A 228 14.59 -4.00 -18.99
N LYS A 229 14.79 -3.12 -19.98
CA LYS A 229 16.13 -2.61 -20.33
C LYS A 229 16.75 -1.85 -19.17
N GLU A 230 16.01 -0.97 -18.52
CA GLU A 230 16.52 -0.14 -17.43
C GLU A 230 16.91 -0.98 -16.21
N ASN A 231 16.05 -1.88 -15.76
CA ASN A 231 16.25 -2.67 -14.54
C ASN A 231 17.30 -3.77 -14.71
N ILE A 232 17.26 -4.54 -15.79
CA ILE A 232 18.23 -5.63 -15.98
C ILE A 232 19.64 -5.09 -16.24
N LEU A 233 19.73 -3.96 -16.92
CA LEU A 233 21.01 -3.43 -17.35
C LEU A 233 21.74 -2.65 -16.29
N LYS A 234 21.00 -1.89 -15.48
CA LYS A 234 21.58 -1.12 -14.39
C LYS A 234 22.18 -2.05 -13.33
N HIS A 235 21.54 -3.17 -13.06
CA HIS A 235 21.97 -4.11 -12.02
C HIS A 235 22.91 -5.21 -12.51
N HIS A 236 22.85 -5.60 -13.76
CA HIS A 236 23.57 -6.76 -14.28
C HIS A 236 24.63 -6.43 -15.35
N GLY A 237 24.42 -5.41 -16.17
CA GLY A 237 25.37 -5.03 -17.24
C GLY A 237 26.74 -4.61 -16.73
N GLU A 238 26.77 -3.72 -15.74
CA GLU A 238 28.01 -3.26 -15.12
C GLU A 238 28.70 -4.34 -14.29
N PHE A 239 27.93 -5.24 -13.69
CA PHE A 239 28.44 -6.31 -12.86
C PHE A 239 29.32 -7.28 -13.67
N TRP A 240 28.85 -7.76 -14.81
CA TRP A 240 29.60 -8.72 -15.61
C TRP A 240 30.89 -8.12 -16.19
N ASP A 241 30.81 -6.87 -16.65
CA ASP A 241 32.00 -6.15 -17.13
C ASP A 241 33.01 -5.89 -16.00
N LYS A 242 32.54 -5.58 -14.79
CA LYS A 242 33.39 -5.43 -13.60
C LYS A 242 34.05 -6.76 -13.20
N LEU A 243 33.26 -7.84 -13.16
CA LEU A 243 33.73 -9.17 -12.83
C LEU A 243 34.81 -9.62 -13.82
N ILE A 244 34.61 -9.38 -15.12
CA ILE A 244 35.60 -9.65 -16.17
C ILE A 244 36.91 -8.88 -15.89
N LYS A 245 36.85 -7.60 -15.59
CA LYS A 245 38.02 -6.77 -15.28
C LYS A 245 38.76 -7.24 -14.02
N GLU A 246 38.02 -7.60 -12.97
CA GLU A 246 38.58 -8.13 -11.72
C GLU A 246 39.34 -9.44 -12.00
N MET A 247 38.73 -10.37 -12.76
CA MET A 247 39.35 -11.65 -13.13
C MET A 247 40.58 -11.47 -13.98
N ILE A 248 40.58 -10.58 -14.97
CA ILE A 248 41.78 -10.24 -15.78
C ILE A 248 42.88 -9.71 -14.85
N GLY A 249 42.55 -8.88 -13.87
CA GLY A 249 43.54 -8.36 -12.90
C GLY A 249 44.19 -9.45 -12.07
N ILE A 250 43.44 -10.51 -11.70
CA ILE A 250 43.98 -11.66 -10.95
C ILE A 250 44.87 -12.52 -11.83
N VAL A 251 44.41 -12.84 -13.04
CA VAL A 251 45.25 -13.59 -14.02
C VAL A 251 46.58 -12.90 -14.23
N LYS A 252 46.62 -11.58 -14.37
CA LYS A 252 47.86 -10.80 -14.48
C LYS A 252 48.77 -10.89 -13.24
N LYS A 253 48.18 -10.97 -12.03
CA LYS A 253 48.99 -11.12 -10.81
C LYS A 253 49.64 -12.48 -10.71
N VAL A 254 48.95 -13.55 -11.14
CA VAL A 254 49.41 -14.92 -11.08
C VAL A 254 50.35 -15.25 -12.28
N TYR A 255 50.06 -14.69 -13.44
CA TYR A 255 50.75 -14.88 -14.70
C TYR A 255 51.10 -13.52 -15.32
N PRO A 256 52.24 -12.86 -14.89
CA PRO A 256 52.55 -11.48 -15.28
C PRO A 256 52.77 -11.27 -16.78
N ASP A 257 53.29 -12.31 -17.48
CA ASP A 257 53.63 -12.25 -18.90
C ASP A 257 52.45 -12.54 -19.84
N THR A 258 51.24 -12.64 -19.31
CA THR A 258 50.02 -12.96 -20.06
C THR A 258 49.58 -11.81 -20.93
N ASP A 259 49.40 -12.06 -22.23
CA ASP A 259 48.70 -11.13 -23.13
C ASP A 259 47.21 -11.08 -22.77
N THR A 260 46.78 -9.97 -22.20
CA THR A 260 45.39 -9.75 -21.79
C THR A 260 44.46 -9.29 -22.90
N SER A 261 44.97 -9.13 -24.12
CA SER A 261 44.16 -8.98 -25.33
C SER A 261 43.52 -10.30 -25.76
N VAL A 262 44.04 -11.43 -25.25
CA VAL A 262 43.55 -12.79 -25.50
C VAL A 262 42.70 -13.24 -24.32
N PRO A 263 41.51 -13.82 -24.54
CA PRO A 263 40.70 -14.35 -23.44
C PRO A 263 41.47 -15.38 -22.60
N PRO A 264 41.28 -15.41 -21.25
CA PRO A 264 41.96 -16.36 -20.37
C PRO A 264 41.79 -17.84 -20.71
N VAL A 265 40.79 -18.19 -21.50
CA VAL A 265 40.54 -19.54 -22.08
C VAL A 265 41.69 -19.99 -23.00
N CYS A 266 42.39 -19.04 -23.63
CA CYS A 266 43.51 -19.35 -24.56
C CYS A 266 44.85 -19.51 -23.84
N ILE A 267 44.88 -19.42 -22.51
CA ILE A 267 46.09 -19.60 -21.71
C ILE A 267 46.07 -21.03 -21.15
N PRO A 268 46.96 -21.94 -21.58
CA PRO A 268 46.92 -23.35 -21.21
C PRO A 268 46.89 -23.59 -19.69
N GLU A 269 47.59 -22.78 -18.94
CA GLU A 269 47.65 -22.84 -17.48
C GLU A 269 46.34 -22.41 -16.81
N CYS A 270 45.56 -21.55 -17.47
CA CYS A 270 44.24 -21.08 -16.97
C CYS A 270 43.11 -21.95 -17.46
N GLU A 271 43.26 -22.70 -18.56
CA GLU A 271 42.17 -23.48 -19.17
C GLU A 271 41.61 -24.52 -18.20
N GLN A 272 42.46 -25.12 -17.38
CA GLN A 272 42.07 -26.14 -16.41
C GLN A 272 41.18 -25.60 -15.27
N TYR A 273 41.39 -24.35 -14.83
CA TYR A 273 40.75 -23.78 -13.65
C TYR A 273 39.70 -22.69 -13.97
N TRP A 274 39.96 -21.90 -15.00
CA TRP A 274 39.16 -20.71 -15.31
C TRP A 274 38.43 -20.77 -16.64
N GLY A 275 38.87 -21.65 -17.57
CA GLY A 275 38.41 -21.64 -18.94
C GLY A 275 36.87 -21.71 -19.06
N LYS A 276 36.27 -22.71 -18.42
CA LYS A 276 34.82 -22.87 -18.48
C LYS A 276 34.05 -21.76 -17.74
N MET A 277 34.55 -21.29 -16.60
CA MET A 277 33.92 -20.22 -15.87
C MET A 277 34.03 -18.90 -16.63
N TRP A 278 35.15 -18.65 -17.27
CA TRP A 278 35.34 -17.50 -18.16
C TRP A 278 34.38 -17.53 -19.34
N GLU A 279 34.25 -18.67 -20.01
CA GLU A 279 33.29 -18.87 -21.09
C GLU A 279 31.86 -18.55 -20.63
N TYR A 280 31.45 -19.05 -19.46
CA TYR A 280 30.14 -18.79 -18.90
C TYR A 280 29.93 -17.30 -18.54
N ILE A 281 30.95 -16.63 -18.00
CA ILE A 281 30.88 -15.19 -17.69
C ILE A 281 30.76 -14.37 -18.97
N CYS A 282 31.51 -14.72 -20.02
CA CYS A 282 31.38 -14.06 -21.32
C CYS A 282 29.98 -14.28 -21.93
N ILE A 283 29.43 -15.49 -21.85
CA ILE A 283 28.07 -15.79 -22.29
C ILE A 283 27.06 -14.97 -21.49
N CYS A 284 27.25 -14.82 -20.18
CA CYS A 284 26.38 -13.96 -19.34
C CYS A 284 26.47 -12.50 -19.80
N ALA A 285 27.66 -11.96 -20.00
CA ALA A 285 27.86 -10.60 -20.46
C ALA A 285 27.25 -10.34 -21.84
N ASP A 286 27.45 -11.28 -22.78
CA ASP A 286 26.90 -11.17 -24.13
C ASP A 286 25.38 -11.34 -24.14
N SER A 287 24.81 -12.23 -23.32
CA SER A 287 23.37 -12.37 -23.16
C SER A 287 22.72 -11.10 -22.58
N VAL A 288 23.36 -10.47 -21.61
CA VAL A 288 22.91 -9.19 -21.05
C VAL A 288 23.00 -8.08 -22.10
N LYS A 289 24.06 -8.03 -22.92
CA LYS A 289 24.15 -7.09 -24.05
C LYS A 289 23.05 -7.34 -25.09
N ALA A 290 22.77 -8.61 -25.42
CA ALA A 290 21.71 -8.99 -26.34
C ALA A 290 20.33 -8.59 -25.78
N LEU A 291 20.06 -8.82 -24.49
CA LEU A 291 18.85 -8.33 -23.82
C LEU A 291 18.72 -6.80 -23.89
N LYS A 292 19.83 -6.07 -23.82
CA LYS A 292 19.89 -4.61 -23.95
C LYS A 292 19.49 -4.10 -25.34
N SER A 293 19.96 -4.79 -26.35
CA SER A 293 19.72 -4.40 -27.75
C SER A 293 18.43 -4.97 -28.32
N ALA A 294 17.75 -5.87 -27.59
CA ALA A 294 16.53 -6.52 -28.05
C ALA A 294 15.40 -5.51 -28.31
N GLU A 295 14.76 -5.62 -29.47
CA GLU A 295 13.63 -4.79 -29.91
C GLU A 295 12.34 -5.61 -30.09
N SER A 296 12.45 -6.93 -29.94
CA SER A 296 11.33 -7.87 -30.06
C SER A 296 11.32 -8.90 -28.92
N PHE A 297 10.16 -9.52 -28.69
CA PHE A 297 10.06 -10.63 -27.74
C PHE A 297 10.92 -11.83 -28.14
N ASP A 298 11.03 -12.13 -29.42
CA ASP A 298 11.86 -13.23 -29.94
C ASP A 298 13.32 -13.03 -29.57
N GLU A 299 13.82 -11.80 -29.68
CA GLU A 299 15.17 -11.43 -29.28
C GLU A 299 15.37 -11.52 -27.77
N VAL A 300 14.41 -11.03 -26.99
CA VAL A 300 14.42 -11.16 -25.50
C VAL A 300 14.42 -12.65 -25.11
N GLY A 301 13.52 -13.44 -25.67
CA GLY A 301 13.42 -14.88 -25.40
C GLY A 301 14.69 -15.63 -25.80
N SER A 302 15.24 -15.35 -26.97
CA SER A 302 16.47 -16.00 -27.47
C SER A 302 17.71 -15.67 -26.61
N ALA A 303 17.86 -14.41 -26.19
CA ALA A 303 18.93 -13.99 -25.29
C ALA A 303 18.79 -14.64 -23.92
N TYR A 304 17.56 -14.73 -23.40
CA TYR A 304 17.24 -15.37 -22.14
C TYR A 304 17.47 -16.89 -22.16
N ASP A 305 17.06 -17.59 -23.21
CA ASP A 305 17.33 -19.01 -23.39
C ASP A 305 18.82 -19.31 -23.45
N THR A 306 19.59 -18.46 -24.16
CA THR A 306 21.04 -18.57 -24.21
C THR A 306 21.64 -18.42 -22.82
N TYR A 307 21.15 -17.49 -22.03
CA TYR A 307 21.57 -17.29 -20.65
C TYR A 307 21.26 -18.50 -19.77
N ILE A 308 20.03 -19.02 -19.80
CA ILE A 308 19.62 -20.17 -18.99
C ILE A 308 20.36 -21.44 -19.38
N ALA A 309 20.36 -21.78 -20.67
CA ALA A 309 20.86 -23.06 -21.16
C ALA A 309 22.39 -23.16 -21.06
N LYS A 310 23.10 -22.07 -21.34
CA LYS A 310 24.55 -22.07 -21.46
C LYS A 310 25.32 -21.60 -20.22
N THR A 311 24.64 -21.03 -19.22
CA THR A 311 25.28 -20.48 -18.02
C THR A 311 25.18 -21.37 -16.79
N LYS A 312 24.48 -22.51 -16.86
CA LYS A 312 24.42 -23.46 -15.74
C LYS A 312 25.74 -24.18 -15.59
N LEU A 313 26.48 -23.91 -14.49
CA LEU A 313 27.72 -24.62 -14.18
C LEU A 313 27.46 -26.12 -14.08
N GLY A 314 28.04 -26.88 -15.02
CA GLY A 314 27.93 -28.32 -15.03
C GLY A 314 28.66 -28.99 -13.86
N THR A 315 28.43 -30.31 -13.66
CA THR A 315 29.06 -31.12 -12.61
C THR A 315 30.60 -31.12 -12.70
N ALA A 316 31.17 -30.94 -13.88
CA ALA A 316 32.61 -30.84 -14.08
C ALA A 316 33.24 -29.63 -13.36
N VAL A 317 32.56 -28.46 -13.38
CA VAL A 317 33.03 -27.25 -12.69
C VAL A 317 32.87 -27.38 -11.17
N ARG A 318 31.88 -28.17 -10.69
CA ARG A 318 31.71 -28.49 -9.26
C ARG A 318 32.80 -29.46 -8.75
N ALA A 319 33.36 -30.30 -9.59
CA ALA A 319 34.45 -31.25 -9.22
C ALA A 319 35.77 -30.55 -8.89
N TYR A 320 36.00 -29.35 -9.43
CA TYR A 320 37.18 -28.52 -9.10
C TYR A 320 37.17 -27.97 -7.66
N LYS A 321 36.09 -28.09 -6.93
CA LYS A 321 36.03 -27.74 -5.49
C LYS A 321 36.97 -28.53 -4.59
N LYS A 322 37.55 -29.64 -5.09
CA LYS A 322 38.44 -30.55 -4.34
C LYS A 322 39.89 -30.49 -4.79
N ALA A 323 40.21 -29.85 -5.91
CA ALA A 323 41.59 -29.67 -6.34
C ALA A 323 42.18 -28.42 -5.69
N GLU A 324 43.42 -28.49 -5.22
CA GLU A 324 44.17 -27.31 -4.77
C GLU A 324 44.32 -26.36 -5.97
N SER A 325 43.47 -25.33 -6.01
CA SER A 325 43.56 -24.27 -7.02
C SER A 325 44.75 -23.38 -6.66
N PRO A 326 45.63 -23.03 -7.61
CA PRO A 326 46.68 -22.05 -7.38
C PRO A 326 46.14 -20.64 -7.13
N ILE A 327 44.83 -20.47 -7.21
CA ILE A 327 44.12 -19.19 -7.00
C ILE A 327 43.18 -19.34 -5.80
N GLU A 328 43.60 -18.80 -4.66
CA GLU A 328 42.83 -18.85 -3.39
C GLU A 328 41.43 -18.25 -3.50
N GLU A 329 41.23 -17.29 -4.42
CA GLU A 329 39.96 -16.56 -4.60
C GLU A 329 38.94 -17.29 -5.48
N TRP A 330 39.26 -18.49 -6.03
CA TRP A 330 38.34 -19.25 -6.87
C TRP A 330 36.94 -19.44 -6.27
N GLN A 331 36.87 -19.79 -4.98
CA GLN A 331 35.61 -20.02 -4.30
C GLN A 331 34.79 -18.74 -4.19
N TYR A 332 35.43 -17.59 -3.96
CA TYR A 332 34.79 -16.29 -3.91
C TYR A 332 34.15 -15.95 -5.25
N TYR A 333 34.86 -16.07 -6.36
CA TYR A 333 34.35 -15.75 -7.70
C TYR A 333 33.27 -16.74 -8.15
N SER A 334 33.39 -18.01 -7.82
CA SER A 334 32.35 -19.01 -8.10
C SER A 334 31.07 -18.73 -7.35
N ASN A 335 31.12 -18.30 -6.08
CA ASN A 335 29.96 -17.93 -5.30
C ASN A 335 29.34 -16.65 -5.84
N LYS A 336 30.14 -15.65 -6.15
CA LYS A 336 29.70 -14.37 -6.74
C LYS A 336 29.02 -14.59 -8.09
N TYR A 337 29.57 -15.43 -8.96
CA TYR A 337 28.94 -15.84 -10.22
C TYR A 337 27.57 -16.49 -10.00
N ASN A 338 27.48 -17.49 -9.11
CA ASN A 338 26.25 -18.23 -8.88
C ASN A 338 25.17 -17.32 -8.27
N SER A 339 25.52 -16.45 -7.31
CA SER A 339 24.59 -15.49 -6.71
C SER A 339 23.99 -14.57 -7.76
N MET A 340 24.83 -13.95 -8.60
CA MET A 340 24.35 -13.03 -9.63
C MET A 340 23.55 -13.71 -10.73
N ARG A 341 23.92 -14.96 -11.06
CA ARG A 341 23.14 -15.76 -12.01
C ARG A 341 21.74 -16.05 -11.46
N GLU A 342 21.65 -16.42 -10.18
CA GLU A 342 20.38 -16.68 -9.51
C GLU A 342 19.56 -15.38 -9.34
N ASP A 343 20.22 -14.27 -9.03
CA ASP A 343 19.58 -12.95 -8.93
C ASP A 343 18.98 -12.52 -10.28
N LEU A 344 19.68 -12.71 -11.39
CA LEU A 344 19.11 -12.42 -12.71
C LEU A 344 17.91 -13.31 -13.02
N LEU A 345 17.99 -14.61 -12.71
CA LEU A 345 16.88 -15.54 -12.91
C LEU A 345 15.69 -15.22 -12.02
N SER A 346 15.89 -14.72 -10.81
CA SER A 346 14.83 -14.30 -9.90
C SER A 346 14.23 -12.94 -10.29
N SER A 347 15.06 -12.00 -10.74
CA SER A 347 14.61 -10.69 -11.22
C SER A 347 13.82 -10.76 -12.53
N THR A 348 13.97 -11.85 -13.28
CA THR A 348 13.20 -12.16 -14.49
C THR A 348 12.06 -13.15 -14.25
N SER A 349 11.67 -13.38 -13.01
CA SER A 349 10.60 -14.32 -12.63
C SER A 349 9.20 -13.97 -13.20
N TYR A 350 9.02 -12.76 -13.67
CA TYR A 350 7.83 -12.33 -14.44
C TYR A 350 7.84 -12.81 -15.90
N LEU A 351 8.99 -13.26 -16.40
CA LEU A 351 9.06 -13.93 -17.68
C LEU A 351 8.60 -15.40 -17.49
N PRO A 352 7.87 -15.99 -18.44
CA PRO A 352 7.46 -17.38 -18.35
C PRO A 352 8.67 -18.29 -18.11
N ASN A 353 8.60 -19.16 -17.10
CA ASN A 353 9.64 -20.16 -16.80
C ASN A 353 9.67 -21.20 -17.95
N GLY A 354 10.24 -20.85 -19.09
CA GLY A 354 10.21 -21.71 -20.23
C GLY A 354 11.19 -21.33 -21.33
N THR A 355 11.20 -22.14 -22.34
CA THR A 355 11.97 -21.92 -23.56
C THR A 355 11.48 -20.68 -24.30
N ALA A 356 12.29 -20.10 -25.21
CA ALA A 356 11.86 -19.04 -26.12
C ALA A 356 10.56 -19.41 -26.86
N GLU A 357 10.38 -20.71 -27.16
CA GLU A 357 9.16 -21.24 -27.78
C GLU A 357 7.93 -21.05 -26.87
N GLN A 358 8.03 -21.31 -25.57
CA GLN A 358 6.94 -21.09 -24.61
C GLN A 358 6.66 -19.60 -24.39
N PHE A 359 7.72 -18.79 -24.35
CA PHE A 359 7.59 -17.33 -24.28
C PHE A 359 6.89 -16.77 -25.51
N ASN A 360 7.30 -17.19 -26.72
CA ASN A 360 6.66 -16.80 -27.96
C ASN A 360 5.21 -17.26 -28.06
N LYS A 361 4.90 -18.49 -27.60
CA LYS A 361 3.52 -18.98 -27.53
C LYS A 361 2.66 -18.13 -26.60
N TYR A 362 3.18 -17.71 -25.45
CA TYR A 362 2.48 -16.84 -24.51
C TYR A 362 2.24 -15.45 -25.10
N VAL A 363 3.24 -14.87 -25.75
CA VAL A 363 3.21 -13.53 -26.34
C VAL A 363 2.32 -13.42 -27.57
N HIS A 364 2.27 -14.48 -28.36
CA HIS A 364 1.40 -14.55 -29.57
C HIS A 364 0.04 -15.17 -29.27
N SER A 365 -0.33 -15.35 -28.01
CA SER A 365 -1.64 -15.86 -27.66
C SER A 365 -2.70 -14.75 -27.78
N GLU A 366 -3.65 -14.90 -28.68
CA GLU A 366 -4.88 -14.09 -28.73
C GLU A 366 -5.62 -14.12 -27.39
N GLU A 367 -5.41 -15.18 -26.61
CA GLU A 367 -5.98 -15.44 -25.29
C GLU A 367 -5.64 -14.35 -24.25
N LEU A 368 -4.42 -13.75 -24.30
CA LEU A 368 -4.05 -12.69 -23.34
C LEU A 368 -4.84 -11.41 -23.60
N LYS A 369 -4.94 -10.98 -24.85
CA LYS A 369 -5.74 -9.81 -25.22
C LYS A 369 -7.20 -10.01 -24.88
N GLN A 370 -7.75 -11.18 -25.20
CA GLN A 370 -9.12 -11.56 -24.87
C GLN A 370 -9.33 -11.54 -23.35
N THR A 371 -8.39 -12.08 -22.56
CA THR A 371 -8.48 -12.06 -21.10
C THR A 371 -8.53 -10.63 -20.55
N ILE A 372 -7.71 -9.71 -21.09
CA ILE A 372 -7.71 -8.30 -20.69
C ILE A 372 -9.06 -7.65 -21.04
N ASP A 373 -9.54 -7.84 -22.24
CA ASP A 373 -10.83 -7.27 -22.69
C ASP A 373 -12.01 -7.83 -21.88
N ASP A 374 -11.96 -9.10 -21.51
CA ASP A 374 -12.99 -9.74 -20.68
C ASP A 374 -12.95 -9.27 -19.23
N ILE A 375 -11.75 -9.02 -18.67
CA ILE A 375 -11.61 -8.40 -17.32
C ILE A 375 -12.17 -6.98 -17.34
N VAL A 376 -11.87 -6.18 -18.35
CA VAL A 376 -12.42 -4.83 -18.49
C VAL A 376 -13.94 -4.90 -18.59
N TRP A 377 -14.48 -5.73 -19.47
CA TRP A 377 -15.91 -5.92 -19.65
C TRP A 377 -16.63 -6.26 -18.31
N ILE A 378 -16.14 -7.27 -17.58
CA ILE A 378 -16.80 -7.69 -16.34
C ILE A 378 -16.65 -6.64 -15.22
N THR A 379 -15.52 -5.90 -15.21
CA THR A 379 -15.32 -4.83 -14.24
C THR A 379 -16.24 -3.63 -14.49
N VAL A 380 -16.47 -3.27 -15.76
CA VAL A 380 -17.44 -2.23 -16.14
C VAL A 380 -18.85 -2.67 -15.77
N LEU A 381 -19.23 -3.91 -16.10
CA LEU A 381 -20.54 -4.46 -15.76
C LEU A 381 -20.78 -4.48 -14.23
N PHE A 382 -19.77 -4.90 -13.47
CA PHE A 382 -19.80 -4.83 -12.01
C PHE A 382 -19.98 -3.38 -11.52
N SER A 383 -19.20 -2.44 -12.07
CA SER A 383 -19.28 -1.02 -11.67
C SER A 383 -20.70 -0.47 -11.85
N GLU A 384 -21.35 -0.73 -12.98
CA GLU A 384 -22.72 -0.31 -13.25
C GLU A 384 -23.74 -0.91 -12.27
N LEU A 385 -23.63 -2.21 -12.00
CA LEU A 385 -24.51 -2.89 -11.05
C LEU A 385 -24.33 -2.38 -9.62
N TYR A 386 -23.07 -2.11 -9.23
CA TYR A 386 -22.75 -1.61 -7.92
C TYR A 386 -23.26 -0.17 -7.72
N GLU A 387 -23.10 0.72 -8.72
CA GLU A 387 -23.72 2.05 -8.71
C GLU A 387 -25.25 1.98 -8.55
N ASN A 388 -25.90 1.07 -9.29
CA ASN A 388 -27.34 0.85 -9.15
C ASN A 388 -27.73 0.32 -7.76
N ALA A 389 -26.92 -0.55 -7.17
CA ALA A 389 -27.16 -1.07 -5.83
C ALA A 389 -27.03 0.03 -4.75
N LYS A 390 -25.99 0.88 -4.87
CA LYS A 390 -25.82 2.06 -4.01
C LYS A 390 -27.00 3.05 -4.17
N ALA A 391 -27.41 3.33 -5.39
CA ALA A 391 -28.53 4.24 -5.68
C ALA A 391 -29.84 3.75 -5.07
N LYS A 392 -30.17 2.46 -5.15
CA LYS A 392 -31.36 1.85 -4.54
C LYS A 392 -31.40 2.02 -3.03
N LYS A 393 -30.25 2.01 -2.37
CA LYS A 393 -30.10 2.18 -0.91
C LYS A 393 -29.92 3.65 -0.49
N ASN A 394 -29.81 4.56 -1.45
CA ASN A 394 -29.45 5.97 -1.25
C ASN A 394 -28.18 6.15 -0.41
N VAL A 395 -27.12 5.37 -0.75
CA VAL A 395 -25.83 5.40 -0.08
C VAL A 395 -24.72 5.77 -1.06
N LYS A 396 -23.63 6.32 -0.53
CA LYS A 396 -22.42 6.70 -1.27
C LYS A 396 -21.16 6.28 -0.50
N THR A 397 -20.09 6.00 -1.22
CA THR A 397 -18.75 5.86 -0.65
C THR A 397 -18.02 7.20 -0.64
N PHE A 398 -16.89 7.31 0.06
CA PHE A 398 -16.04 8.50 -0.03
C PHE A 398 -15.52 8.72 -1.46
N SER A 399 -15.17 7.64 -2.15
CA SER A 399 -14.74 7.72 -3.55
C SER A 399 -15.85 8.28 -4.48
N ASP A 400 -17.10 7.87 -4.27
CA ASP A 400 -18.24 8.46 -5.03
C ASP A 400 -18.32 9.96 -4.82
N ILE A 401 -18.09 10.43 -3.59
CA ILE A 401 -18.14 11.86 -3.27
C ILE A 401 -17.02 12.63 -3.97
N GLU A 402 -15.82 12.09 -4.02
CA GLU A 402 -14.72 12.68 -4.77
C GLU A 402 -15.03 12.75 -6.27
N HIS A 403 -15.55 11.67 -6.86
CA HIS A 403 -15.98 11.63 -8.27
C HIS A 403 -17.11 12.61 -8.57
N LEU A 404 -18.10 12.75 -7.67
CA LEU A 404 -19.17 13.73 -7.82
C LEU A 404 -18.64 15.16 -7.77
N ALA A 405 -17.71 15.47 -6.87
CA ALA A 405 -17.05 16.76 -6.80
C ALA A 405 -16.23 17.05 -8.07
N TYR A 406 -15.46 16.08 -8.55
CA TYR A 406 -14.72 16.19 -9.80
C TYR A 406 -15.65 16.45 -10.99
N ARG A 407 -16.71 15.67 -11.15
CA ARG A 407 -17.72 15.84 -12.21
C ARG A 407 -18.36 17.23 -12.15
N LEU A 408 -18.73 17.69 -10.96
CA LEU A 408 -19.30 19.03 -10.77
C LEU A 408 -18.36 20.12 -11.27
N PHE A 409 -17.07 20.05 -10.91
CA PHE A 409 -16.10 21.08 -11.31
C PHE A 409 -15.66 20.96 -12.77
N SER A 410 -15.63 19.74 -13.34
CA SER A 410 -15.26 19.55 -14.74
C SER A 410 -16.38 19.97 -15.71
N GLU A 411 -17.63 19.65 -15.40
CA GLU A 411 -18.79 19.88 -16.25
C GLU A 411 -19.47 21.24 -16.05
N ASN A 412 -19.32 21.88 -14.85
CA ASN A 412 -19.99 23.14 -14.54
C ASN A 412 -18.99 24.28 -14.30
N GLU A 413 -18.77 25.06 -15.35
CA GLU A 413 -17.84 26.21 -15.33
C GLU A 413 -18.22 27.26 -14.30
N ASN A 414 -19.50 27.55 -14.11
CA ASN A 414 -19.94 28.57 -13.15
C ASN A 414 -19.59 28.20 -11.71
N ILE A 415 -19.85 26.94 -11.32
CA ILE A 415 -19.50 26.45 -9.99
C ILE A 415 -17.97 26.38 -9.83
N ARG A 416 -17.25 25.87 -10.84
CA ARG A 416 -15.79 25.88 -10.82
C ARG A 416 -15.22 27.27 -10.59
N ASN A 417 -15.73 28.28 -11.32
CA ASN A 417 -15.30 29.65 -11.19
C ASN A 417 -15.65 30.25 -9.82
N GLU A 418 -16.82 29.92 -9.25
CA GLU A 418 -17.20 30.33 -7.90
C GLU A 418 -16.18 29.88 -6.86
N TYR A 419 -15.80 28.58 -6.87
CA TYR A 419 -14.80 28.03 -5.95
C TYR A 419 -13.39 28.55 -6.24
N SER A 420 -13.00 28.74 -7.51
CA SER A 420 -11.72 29.33 -7.89
C SER A 420 -11.58 30.76 -7.42
N LEU A 421 -12.66 31.55 -7.47
CA LEU A 421 -12.66 32.92 -6.97
C LEU A 421 -12.74 33.00 -5.44
N LYS A 422 -13.37 32.01 -4.81
CA LYS A 422 -13.48 31.94 -3.35
C LYS A 422 -12.13 31.80 -2.69
N TYR A 423 -11.26 30.89 -3.21
CA TYR A 423 -10.00 30.58 -2.55
C TYR A 423 -8.84 31.39 -3.09
N ASN A 424 -8.25 32.22 -2.22
CA ASN A 424 -7.02 32.95 -2.51
C ASN A 424 -5.80 32.03 -2.45
N GLU A 425 -5.83 31.03 -1.60
CA GLU A 425 -4.79 29.99 -1.51
C GLU A 425 -5.38 28.62 -1.13
N ILE A 426 -4.83 27.56 -1.72
CA ILE A 426 -5.18 26.16 -1.49
C ILE A 426 -3.94 25.47 -0.92
N LEU A 427 -3.98 25.12 0.36
CA LEU A 427 -2.90 24.43 1.05
C LEU A 427 -3.23 22.94 1.14
N ILE A 428 -2.30 22.09 0.71
CA ILE A 428 -2.46 20.62 0.74
C ILE A 428 -1.32 20.04 1.56
N ASP A 429 -1.65 19.41 2.69
CA ASP A 429 -0.68 18.69 3.53
C ASP A 429 -0.56 17.25 3.08
N GLU A 430 0.61 16.64 3.32
CA GLU A 430 0.96 15.27 2.92
C GLU A 430 0.69 14.99 1.41
N TYR A 431 1.05 15.95 0.55
CA TYR A 431 0.75 15.90 -0.89
C TYR A 431 1.31 14.67 -1.60
N GLN A 432 2.34 14.01 -1.07
CA GLN A 432 2.89 12.77 -1.61
C GLN A 432 1.92 11.59 -1.58
N ASP A 433 0.85 11.67 -0.79
CA ASP A 433 -0.16 10.62 -0.65
C ASP A 433 -1.43 10.90 -1.48
N THR A 434 -1.46 12.02 -2.21
CA THR A 434 -2.58 12.43 -3.08
C THR A 434 -2.70 11.49 -4.28
N ASN A 435 -3.93 11.19 -4.71
CA ASN A 435 -4.22 10.42 -5.91
C ASN A 435 -4.55 11.34 -7.12
N GLY A 436 -4.67 10.74 -8.32
CA GLY A 436 -4.94 11.49 -9.55
C GLY A 436 -6.27 12.23 -9.56
N LEU A 437 -7.30 11.66 -8.93
CA LEU A 437 -8.62 12.29 -8.81
C LEU A 437 -8.55 13.52 -7.89
N GLN A 438 -7.92 13.42 -6.74
CA GLN A 438 -7.76 14.50 -5.78
C GLN A 438 -6.92 15.66 -6.34
N ASP A 439 -5.77 15.36 -7.00
CA ASP A 439 -4.96 16.38 -7.67
C ASP A 439 -5.76 17.12 -8.75
N SER A 440 -6.58 16.38 -9.52
CA SER A 440 -7.45 16.97 -10.54
C SER A 440 -8.50 17.89 -9.96
N ILE A 441 -9.13 17.53 -8.83
CA ILE A 441 -10.11 18.36 -8.12
C ILE A 441 -9.48 19.71 -7.72
N PHE A 442 -8.31 19.68 -7.05
CA PHE A 442 -7.65 20.91 -6.61
C PHE A 442 -7.11 21.74 -7.79
N THR A 443 -6.62 21.10 -8.83
CA THR A 443 -6.18 21.79 -10.05
C THR A 443 -7.34 22.54 -10.73
N LEU A 444 -8.54 21.95 -10.80
CA LEU A 444 -9.73 22.56 -11.40
C LEU A 444 -10.20 23.80 -10.65
N ILE A 445 -10.10 23.82 -9.33
CA ILE A 445 -10.53 24.98 -8.50
C ILE A 445 -9.36 25.96 -8.21
N SER A 446 -8.14 25.63 -8.66
CA SER A 446 -7.00 26.53 -8.54
C SER A 446 -7.14 27.71 -9.50
N ARG A 447 -6.84 28.92 -9.03
CA ARG A 447 -6.88 30.15 -9.84
C ARG A 447 -5.67 30.19 -10.76
N ASP A 448 -5.92 30.10 -12.07
CA ASP A 448 -4.87 30.09 -13.11
C ASP A 448 -3.77 29.04 -12.86
N ASN A 449 -4.07 28.02 -12.05
CA ASN A 449 -3.11 27.02 -11.58
C ASN A 449 -1.86 27.66 -10.91
N LYS A 450 -2.06 28.67 -10.05
CA LYS A 450 -0.96 29.43 -9.44
C LYS A 450 -1.10 29.72 -7.94
N ASN A 451 -2.13 29.21 -7.29
CA ASN A 451 -2.41 29.48 -5.88
C ASN A 451 -2.43 28.19 -5.01
N MET A 452 -1.76 27.13 -5.45
CA MET A 452 -1.59 25.94 -4.66
C MET A 452 -0.28 25.99 -3.87
N PHE A 453 -0.37 25.66 -2.58
CA PHE A 453 0.75 25.46 -1.67
C PHE A 453 0.75 24.00 -1.19
N MET A 454 1.62 23.20 -1.75
CA MET A 454 1.69 21.75 -1.53
C MET A 454 2.85 21.43 -0.62
N VAL A 455 2.61 20.66 0.44
CA VAL A 455 3.65 20.23 1.38
C VAL A 455 3.69 18.72 1.44
N GLY A 456 4.88 18.14 1.34
CA GLY A 456 5.03 16.69 1.40
C GLY A 456 6.47 16.23 1.47
N ASP A 457 6.65 14.93 1.63
CA ASP A 457 7.94 14.27 1.57
C ASP A 457 7.81 12.99 0.75
N LEU A 458 8.37 12.96 -0.44
CA LEU A 458 8.29 11.80 -1.33
C LEU A 458 8.80 10.53 -0.66
N LYS A 459 9.80 10.63 0.24
CA LYS A 459 10.33 9.52 1.03
C LYS A 459 9.33 8.92 2.02
N GLN A 460 8.26 9.65 2.35
CA GLN A 460 7.18 9.25 3.25
C GLN A 460 5.91 8.79 2.53
N SER A 461 5.94 8.62 1.20
CA SER A 461 4.81 8.09 0.45
C SER A 461 4.62 6.60 0.75
N ILE A 462 3.69 6.29 1.64
CA ILE A 462 3.39 4.92 2.10
C ILE A 462 1.93 4.50 1.87
N TYR A 463 1.13 5.33 1.17
CA TYR A 463 -0.29 5.08 0.94
C TYR A 463 -0.65 4.66 -0.50
N ARG A 464 0.29 4.10 -1.27
CA ARG A 464 0.01 3.53 -2.60
C ARG A 464 -1.11 2.48 -2.56
N PHE A 465 -1.20 1.69 -1.49
CA PHE A 465 -2.26 0.71 -1.31
C PHE A 465 -3.66 1.32 -1.09
N ARG A 466 -3.75 2.63 -0.85
CA ARG A 466 -4.97 3.43 -0.79
C ARG A 466 -5.17 4.31 -2.03
N GLY A 467 -4.42 4.07 -3.10
CA GLY A 467 -4.49 4.84 -4.35
C GLY A 467 -3.58 6.07 -4.43
N GLY A 468 -2.80 6.38 -3.39
CA GLY A 468 -1.81 7.45 -3.43
C GLY A 468 -0.79 7.25 -4.57
N ASP A 469 -0.52 8.29 -5.34
CA ASP A 469 0.38 8.24 -6.49
C ASP A 469 1.56 9.22 -6.35
N PRO A 470 2.72 8.76 -5.86
CA PRO A 470 3.91 9.61 -5.71
C PRO A 470 4.45 10.15 -7.04
N THR A 471 4.03 9.60 -8.19
CA THR A 471 4.45 10.13 -9.49
C THR A 471 3.89 11.53 -9.74
N ILE A 472 2.77 11.89 -9.12
CA ILE A 472 2.19 13.24 -9.17
C ILE A 472 3.16 14.24 -8.53
N PHE A 473 3.66 13.91 -7.33
CA PHE A 473 4.68 14.73 -6.65
C PHE A 473 5.96 14.86 -7.49
N LYS A 474 6.45 13.74 -8.06
CA LYS A 474 7.62 13.74 -8.96
C LYS A 474 7.42 14.62 -10.18
N LYS A 475 6.25 14.55 -10.83
CA LYS A 475 5.92 15.39 -11.98
C LYS A 475 5.93 16.86 -11.60
N LYS A 476 5.32 17.26 -10.49
CA LYS A 476 5.36 18.64 -9.98
C LYS A 476 6.79 19.07 -9.67
N TYR A 477 7.61 18.17 -9.12
CA TYR A 477 9.02 18.42 -8.81
C TYR A 477 9.90 18.63 -10.06
N SER A 478 9.50 18.10 -11.21
CA SER A 478 10.21 18.25 -12.50
C SER A 478 9.72 19.41 -13.36
N LEU A 479 8.73 20.19 -12.89
CA LEU A 479 8.24 21.37 -13.62
C LEU A 479 9.29 22.50 -13.64
N ASP A 480 9.19 23.39 -14.63
CA ASP A 480 10.07 24.54 -14.73
C ASP A 480 9.87 25.51 -13.56
N SER A 481 10.95 26.18 -13.16
CA SER A 481 10.93 27.20 -12.11
C SER A 481 9.99 28.38 -12.38
N ASP A 482 9.56 28.58 -13.62
CA ASP A 482 8.56 29.60 -13.97
C ASP A 482 7.13 29.16 -13.61
N GLU A 483 6.86 27.87 -13.50
CA GLU A 483 5.55 27.31 -13.17
C GLU A 483 5.39 27.03 -11.68
N ILE A 484 6.48 26.60 -11.03
CA ILE A 484 6.45 26.16 -9.63
C ILE A 484 7.69 26.62 -8.87
N GLU A 485 7.50 27.04 -7.61
CA GLU A 485 8.58 27.32 -6.68
C GLU A 485 8.82 26.11 -5.78
N ILE A 486 10.02 25.53 -5.82
CA ILE A 486 10.39 24.39 -4.99
C ILE A 486 11.21 24.86 -3.79
N ILE A 487 10.76 24.51 -2.59
CA ILE A 487 11.42 24.87 -1.33
C ILE A 487 11.76 23.57 -0.57
N HIS A 488 13.02 23.45 -0.13
CA HIS A 488 13.50 22.26 0.59
C HIS A 488 13.61 22.54 2.08
N LEU A 489 12.90 21.76 2.91
CA LEU A 489 13.05 21.78 4.36
C LEU A 489 13.75 20.49 4.81
N SER A 490 15.08 20.53 4.92
CA SER A 490 15.91 19.34 5.20
C SER A 490 16.24 19.16 6.68
N GLN A 491 16.16 20.22 7.50
CA GLN A 491 16.54 20.16 8.90
C GLN A 491 15.49 19.45 9.77
N ASN A 492 15.92 18.48 10.59
CA ASN A 492 15.07 17.77 11.53
C ASN A 492 15.13 18.40 12.91
N PHE A 493 13.97 18.84 13.42
CA PHE A 493 13.78 19.44 14.74
C PHE A 493 13.10 18.51 15.75
N ARG A 494 12.76 17.29 15.36
CA ARG A 494 11.97 16.33 16.15
C ARG A 494 12.83 15.32 16.89
N SER A 495 13.82 14.76 16.20
CA SER A 495 14.54 13.56 16.63
C SER A 495 15.94 13.87 17.15
N ARG A 496 16.45 13.01 18.03
CA ARG A 496 17.84 13.04 18.49
C ARG A 496 18.79 12.68 17.35
N MET A 497 20.03 13.15 17.43
CA MET A 497 21.07 12.89 16.43
C MET A 497 21.29 11.39 16.21
N GLN A 498 21.31 10.58 17.27
CA GLN A 498 21.49 9.13 17.18
C GLN A 498 20.40 8.45 16.33
N VAL A 499 19.15 8.93 16.43
CA VAL A 499 18.02 8.44 15.61
C VAL A 499 18.21 8.86 14.17
N ILE A 500 18.57 10.14 13.92
CA ILE A 500 18.79 10.66 12.57
C ILE A 500 19.93 9.91 11.88
N ASP A 501 21.06 9.69 12.58
CA ASP A 501 22.22 8.97 12.04
C ASP A 501 21.84 7.55 11.64
N SER A 502 21.14 6.82 12.52
CA SER A 502 20.70 5.46 12.24
C SER A 502 19.75 5.41 11.04
N ILE A 503 18.83 6.38 10.91
CA ILE A 503 17.94 6.48 9.75
C ILE A 503 18.75 6.74 8.49
N ASN A 504 19.66 7.72 8.51
CA ASN A 504 20.49 8.06 7.37
C ASN A 504 21.36 6.87 6.92
N ASP A 505 21.95 6.14 7.86
CA ASP A 505 22.77 4.97 7.55
C ASP A 505 21.96 3.86 6.87
N VAL A 506 20.76 3.56 7.39
CA VAL A 506 19.89 2.54 6.81
C VAL A 506 19.41 2.95 5.41
N PHE A 507 18.95 4.19 5.25
CA PHE A 507 18.37 4.62 3.96
C PHE A 507 19.40 4.92 2.89
N ARG A 508 20.62 5.37 3.22
CA ARG A 508 21.73 5.48 2.26
C ARG A 508 22.08 4.13 1.65
N PHE A 509 21.89 3.05 2.40
CA PHE A 509 22.19 1.70 1.92
C PHE A 509 21.03 1.09 1.13
N ASN A 510 19.79 1.35 1.50
CA ASN A 510 18.62 0.62 1.01
C ASN A 510 17.71 1.42 0.06
N MET A 511 17.77 2.76 0.05
CA MET A 511 16.85 3.60 -0.73
C MET A 511 17.55 4.16 -1.97
N SER A 512 17.06 3.74 -3.12
CA SER A 512 17.44 4.27 -4.43
C SER A 512 16.17 4.64 -5.22
N GLN A 513 16.37 5.31 -6.36
CA GLN A 513 15.28 5.63 -7.30
C GLN A 513 14.44 4.39 -7.64
N ASP A 514 15.09 3.23 -7.82
CA ASP A 514 14.44 1.99 -8.24
C ASP A 514 13.67 1.29 -7.11
N VAL A 515 14.11 1.48 -5.85
CA VAL A 515 13.53 0.77 -4.69
C VAL A 515 12.61 1.67 -3.86
N GLY A 516 12.92 2.96 -3.78
CA GLY A 516 12.22 3.91 -2.92
C GLY A 516 11.79 5.19 -3.61
N ASP A 517 11.81 5.22 -4.94
CA ASP A 517 11.43 6.40 -5.75
C ASP A 517 12.36 7.62 -5.61
N VAL A 518 13.37 7.57 -4.74
CA VAL A 518 14.31 8.66 -4.44
C VAL A 518 15.69 8.08 -4.19
N ASP A 519 16.72 8.70 -4.78
CA ASP A 519 18.10 8.42 -4.40
C ASP A 519 18.41 9.12 -3.06
N TYR A 520 18.71 8.32 -2.03
CA TYR A 520 18.99 8.83 -0.69
C TYR A 520 20.44 9.31 -0.58
N ASN A 521 20.71 10.46 -1.17
CA ASN A 521 22.00 11.13 -1.15
C ASN A 521 22.06 12.22 -0.07
N ASP A 522 23.14 13.00 -0.01
CA ASP A 522 23.30 14.04 1.02
C ASP A 522 22.25 15.15 0.96
N THR A 523 21.62 15.39 -0.19
CA THR A 523 20.51 16.36 -0.32
C THR A 523 19.19 15.81 0.19
N ALA A 524 18.98 14.49 0.08
CA ALA A 524 17.79 13.80 0.55
C ALA A 524 17.87 13.38 2.03
N ALA A 525 19.11 13.28 2.57
CA ALA A 525 19.36 12.87 3.94
C ALA A 525 18.81 13.89 4.94
N LEU A 526 18.37 13.38 6.10
CA LEU A 526 17.94 14.21 7.22
C LEU A 526 19.13 15.00 7.76
N GLN A 527 19.01 16.33 7.81
CA GLN A 527 20.03 17.20 8.38
C GLN A 527 19.80 17.39 9.88
N ARG A 528 20.89 17.59 10.60
CA ARG A 528 20.87 17.76 12.05
C ARG A 528 20.63 19.23 12.41
N GLU A 529 19.89 19.44 13.49
CA GLU A 529 19.88 20.72 14.22
C GLU A 529 20.71 20.59 15.49
N GLU A 530 21.94 21.11 15.47
CA GLU A 530 22.89 20.95 16.58
C GLU A 530 22.62 21.87 17.76
N SER A 531 21.86 22.94 17.58
CA SER A 531 21.66 23.99 18.57
C SER A 531 20.55 23.72 19.59
N ARG A 532 19.79 22.62 19.47
CA ARG A 532 18.66 22.33 20.38
C ARG A 532 19.14 21.84 21.75
N GLU A 533 19.01 22.68 22.77
CA GLU A 533 19.32 22.34 24.16
C GLU A 533 18.63 21.07 24.67
N CYS A 534 17.40 20.76 24.23
CA CYS A 534 16.66 19.57 24.65
C CYS A 534 17.33 18.25 24.24
N TYR A 535 18.27 18.26 23.29
CA TYR A 535 19.00 17.07 22.85
C TYR A 535 20.46 17.04 23.33
N ILE A 536 20.89 18.03 24.08
CA ILE A 536 22.22 18.06 24.70
C ILE A 536 22.21 17.11 25.91
N ASN A 537 23.26 16.33 26.07
CA ASN A 537 23.42 15.47 27.23
C ASN A 537 23.58 16.33 28.50
N THR A 538 22.56 16.30 29.34
CA THR A 538 22.59 16.93 30.68
C THR A 538 23.02 15.91 31.74
N ALA A 539 23.35 16.37 32.93
CA ALA A 539 23.66 15.47 34.05
C ALA A 539 22.50 14.50 34.39
N GLU A 540 21.25 14.91 34.14
CA GLU A 540 20.05 14.09 34.37
C GLU A 540 19.91 12.94 33.37
N ASN A 541 20.37 13.11 32.12
CA ASN A 541 20.25 12.11 31.07
C ASN A 541 21.59 11.47 30.66
N ALA A 542 22.70 11.86 31.28
CA ALA A 542 24.04 11.37 30.95
C ALA A 542 24.24 9.85 31.16
N ARG A 543 23.33 9.21 31.92
CA ARG A 543 23.35 7.76 32.16
C ARG A 543 22.66 6.94 31.06
N ASN A 544 21.88 7.55 30.17
CA ASN A 544 21.13 6.85 29.16
C ASN A 544 21.93 6.83 27.86
N ASP A 545 22.08 5.65 27.27
CA ASP A 545 22.54 5.51 25.91
C ASP A 545 21.33 5.59 24.97
N TYR A 546 21.24 6.68 24.18
CA TYR A 546 20.15 6.91 23.23
C TYR A 546 20.45 6.38 21.83
N LYS A 547 21.44 5.49 21.69
CA LYS A 547 21.76 4.85 20.41
C LYS A 547 20.64 3.95 19.96
N SER A 548 20.49 3.83 18.64
CA SER A 548 19.63 2.81 18.06
C SER A 548 20.21 1.42 18.29
N GLU A 549 19.35 0.47 18.60
CA GLU A 549 19.73 -0.91 18.90
C GLU A 549 19.26 -1.82 17.77
N PHE A 550 20.09 -2.77 17.38
CA PHE A 550 19.77 -3.79 16.41
C PHE A 550 19.84 -5.18 17.06
N TYR A 551 18.74 -5.92 17.03
CA TYR A 551 18.64 -7.27 17.59
C TYR A 551 18.59 -8.31 16.48
N CYS A 552 19.55 -9.22 16.45
CA CYS A 552 19.57 -10.37 15.56
C CYS A 552 19.19 -11.63 16.35
N ILE A 553 18.03 -12.19 16.06
CA ILE A 553 17.48 -13.33 16.79
C ILE A 553 17.76 -14.61 16.00
N GLY A 554 18.71 -15.42 16.50
CA GLY A 554 19.07 -16.71 15.90
C GLY A 554 18.15 -17.86 16.32
N LYS A 555 17.71 -18.69 15.37
CA LYS A 555 17.06 -19.97 15.67
C LYS A 555 18.10 -21.05 15.97
N SER A 556 18.07 -21.64 17.17
CA SER A 556 18.84 -22.85 17.44
C SER A 556 18.19 -24.04 16.71
N LYS A 557 19.02 -24.93 16.13
CA LYS A 557 18.54 -26.16 15.48
C LYS A 557 17.81 -27.10 16.44
N ASP A 558 18.06 -26.97 17.74
CA ASP A 558 17.49 -27.81 18.81
C ASP A 558 16.16 -27.24 19.36
N SER A 559 15.81 -25.99 19.08
CA SER A 559 14.55 -25.38 19.51
C SER A 559 13.47 -25.58 18.44
N LYS A 560 12.96 -26.81 18.33
CA LYS A 560 11.82 -27.12 17.43
C LYS A 560 10.48 -26.51 17.86
N GLU A 561 10.38 -25.96 19.07
CA GLU A 561 9.12 -25.59 19.71
C GLU A 561 8.76 -24.10 19.66
N SER A 562 9.69 -23.18 19.34
CA SER A 562 9.39 -21.74 19.32
C SER A 562 9.42 -21.16 17.89
N SER A 563 8.33 -20.53 17.46
CA SER A 563 8.32 -19.77 16.20
C SER A 563 9.23 -18.55 16.29
N SER A 564 9.75 -18.07 15.14
CA SER A 564 10.54 -16.83 15.09
C SER A 564 9.77 -15.64 15.68
N ASP A 565 8.48 -15.59 15.40
CA ASP A 565 7.60 -14.50 15.83
C ASP A 565 7.40 -14.48 17.35
N TYR A 566 7.37 -15.66 17.98
CA TYR A 566 7.35 -15.76 19.44
C TYR A 566 8.63 -15.24 20.09
N LEU A 567 9.79 -15.62 19.54
CA LEU A 567 11.10 -15.14 20.06
C LEU A 567 11.25 -13.62 19.90
N GLU A 568 10.80 -13.09 18.77
CA GLU A 568 10.77 -11.64 18.53
C GLU A 568 9.89 -10.93 19.56
N ALA A 569 8.66 -11.40 19.77
CA ALA A 569 7.73 -10.82 20.71
C ALA A 569 8.25 -10.85 22.16
N VAL A 570 8.89 -11.97 22.58
CA VAL A 570 9.53 -12.10 23.89
C VAL A 570 10.71 -11.12 24.02
N THR A 571 11.52 -10.96 22.98
CA THR A 571 12.64 -10.03 22.98
C THR A 571 12.16 -8.59 23.17
N VAL A 572 11.10 -8.20 22.44
CA VAL A 572 10.45 -6.88 22.58
C VAL A 572 9.94 -6.67 24.01
N ALA A 573 9.22 -7.64 24.57
CA ALA A 573 8.67 -7.56 25.93
C ALA A 573 9.78 -7.39 26.99
N ASN A 574 10.84 -8.18 26.89
CA ASN A 574 11.99 -8.09 27.79
C ASN A 574 12.66 -6.71 27.70
N ARG A 575 12.88 -6.20 26.49
CA ARG A 575 13.51 -4.88 26.30
C ARG A 575 12.65 -3.75 26.86
N ILE A 576 11.34 -3.80 26.69
CA ILE A 576 10.41 -2.82 27.28
C ILE A 576 10.54 -2.82 28.82
N LYS A 577 10.55 -4.00 29.44
CA LYS A 577 10.74 -4.12 30.90
C LYS A 577 12.07 -3.53 31.35
N GLU A 578 13.17 -3.90 30.72
CA GLU A 578 14.50 -3.37 31.05
C GLU A 578 14.52 -1.85 30.99
N LEU A 579 13.93 -1.23 29.98
CA LEU A 579 13.88 0.22 29.84
C LEU A 579 13.06 0.89 30.96
N VAL A 580 11.92 0.30 31.33
CA VAL A 580 11.08 0.84 32.41
C VAL A 580 11.72 0.63 33.78
N ASP A 581 12.25 -0.57 34.05
CA ASP A 581 12.87 -0.92 35.32
C ASP A 581 14.20 -0.13 35.59
N SER A 582 14.90 0.22 34.49
CA SER A 582 16.11 1.06 34.57
C SER A 582 15.81 2.55 34.77
N HIS A 583 14.54 2.95 34.86
CA HIS A 583 14.12 4.36 34.92
C HIS A 583 14.68 5.20 33.78
N PHE A 584 14.60 4.65 32.55
CA PHE A 584 15.08 5.32 31.36
C PHE A 584 14.44 6.70 31.19
N LYS A 585 15.25 7.73 30.92
CA LYS A 585 14.78 9.12 30.90
C LYS A 585 14.33 9.53 29.49
N VAL A 586 13.15 10.12 29.43
CA VAL A 586 12.59 10.70 28.19
C VAL A 586 12.32 12.19 28.41
N TYR A 587 12.45 12.96 27.31
CA TYR A 587 12.17 14.39 27.31
C TYR A 587 10.65 14.63 27.33
N ASP A 588 10.17 15.53 28.20
CA ASP A 588 8.74 15.79 28.40
C ASP A 588 8.14 16.85 27.45
N GLY A 589 8.96 17.45 26.59
CA GLY A 589 8.55 18.54 25.70
C GLY A 589 8.64 19.95 26.31
N ASN A 590 8.81 20.05 27.64
CA ASN A 590 8.81 21.32 28.39
C ASN A 590 10.19 21.66 29.00
N GLY A 591 11.25 21.11 28.47
CA GLY A 591 12.61 21.35 28.94
C GLY A 591 13.07 20.43 30.10
N LYS A 592 12.27 19.41 30.44
CA LYS A 592 12.58 18.48 31.54
C LYS A 592 12.66 17.05 31.08
N TYR A 593 13.38 16.25 31.84
CA TYR A 593 13.41 14.80 31.65
C TYR A 593 12.58 14.11 32.76
N ARG A 594 11.85 13.07 32.39
CA ARG A 594 11.09 12.22 33.29
C ARG A 594 11.34 10.75 33.00
N ASP A 595 10.94 9.87 33.91
CA ASP A 595 10.98 8.43 33.67
C ASP A 595 10.06 8.02 32.53
N LEU A 596 10.50 7.02 31.76
CA LEU A 596 9.76 6.38 30.70
C LEU A 596 8.47 5.74 31.24
N LYS A 597 7.36 5.91 30.52
CA LYS A 597 6.10 5.22 30.76
C LYS A 597 5.80 4.28 29.60
N TYR A 598 5.03 3.24 29.81
CA TYR A 598 4.58 2.34 28.74
C TYR A 598 3.88 3.10 27.58
N SER A 599 3.16 4.17 27.89
CA SER A 599 2.50 5.02 26.88
C SER A 599 3.46 5.82 25.98
N ASP A 600 4.75 5.86 26.31
CA ASP A 600 5.76 6.53 25.47
C ASP A 600 6.35 5.58 24.42
N ILE A 601 5.99 4.30 24.46
CA ILE A 601 6.54 3.26 23.60
C ILE A 601 5.53 2.88 22.52
N VAL A 602 5.98 2.81 21.27
CA VAL A 602 5.21 2.30 20.15
C VAL A 602 5.96 1.18 19.44
N VAL A 603 5.26 0.12 19.09
CA VAL A 603 5.79 -0.96 18.26
C VAL A 603 5.19 -0.86 16.88
N LEU A 604 6.05 -0.68 15.87
CA LEU A 604 5.65 -0.64 14.46
C LEU A 604 5.92 -2.00 13.82
N MET A 605 4.92 -2.54 13.13
CA MET A 605 4.98 -3.83 12.46
C MET A 605 4.53 -3.68 11.01
N ARG A 606 5.07 -4.49 10.10
CA ARG A 606 4.60 -4.50 8.71
C ARG A 606 3.14 -4.93 8.60
N SER A 607 2.69 -5.90 9.41
CA SER A 607 1.31 -6.36 9.48
C SER A 607 0.94 -6.72 10.92
N THR A 608 0.00 -6.01 11.48
CA THR A 608 -0.58 -6.30 12.79
C THR A 608 -1.51 -7.51 12.76
N LYS A 609 -2.06 -7.88 11.59
CA LYS A 609 -2.99 -9.01 11.41
C LYS A 609 -2.35 -10.37 11.70
N VAL A 610 -1.08 -10.54 11.38
CA VAL A 610 -0.39 -11.84 11.51
C VAL A 610 0.17 -12.02 12.91
N ASN A 611 0.95 -11.05 13.38
CA ASN A 611 1.75 -11.21 14.61
C ASN A 611 1.34 -10.26 15.74
N GLY A 612 0.40 -9.34 15.48
CA GLY A 612 -0.01 -8.34 16.48
C GLY A 612 -0.70 -8.96 17.70
N GLU A 613 -1.55 -9.96 17.51
CA GLU A 613 -2.24 -10.65 18.62
C GLU A 613 -1.25 -11.44 19.48
N LEU A 614 -0.31 -12.16 18.87
CA LEU A 614 0.74 -12.87 19.58
C LEU A 614 1.60 -11.93 20.42
N LEU A 615 2.00 -10.79 19.85
CA LEU A 615 2.76 -9.77 20.58
C LEU A 615 1.94 -9.22 21.76
N GLN A 616 0.65 -8.91 21.53
CA GLN A 616 -0.23 -8.41 22.59
C GLN A 616 -0.36 -9.43 23.75
N GLU A 617 -0.58 -10.72 23.45
CA GLU A 617 -0.66 -11.79 24.46
C GLU A 617 0.64 -11.88 25.29
N ILE A 618 1.80 -11.77 24.63
CA ILE A 618 3.09 -11.84 25.31
C ILE A 618 3.32 -10.60 26.18
N LEU A 619 2.95 -9.40 25.70
CA LEU A 619 3.04 -8.18 26.48
C LEU A 619 2.13 -8.23 27.71
N GLU A 620 0.88 -8.65 27.57
CA GLU A 620 -0.10 -8.79 28.65
C GLU A 620 0.33 -9.84 29.68
N SER A 621 0.84 -11.00 29.22
CA SER A 621 1.37 -12.05 30.10
C SER A 621 2.58 -11.59 30.91
N ASN A 622 3.28 -10.55 30.44
CA ASN A 622 4.38 -9.90 31.12
C ASN A 622 3.95 -8.65 31.91
N ASN A 623 2.66 -8.42 32.12
CA ASN A 623 2.08 -7.25 32.80
C ASN A 623 2.46 -5.90 32.12
N ILE A 624 2.68 -5.89 30.81
CA ILE A 624 2.91 -4.69 30.02
C ILE A 624 1.57 -4.30 29.38
N PRO A 625 0.94 -3.18 29.78
CA PRO A 625 -0.30 -2.73 29.19
C PRO A 625 -0.07 -2.38 27.71
N SER A 626 -0.88 -2.96 26.83
CA SER A 626 -0.75 -2.77 25.40
C SER A 626 -2.10 -2.50 24.75
N PHE A 627 -2.10 -1.78 23.64
CA PHE A 627 -3.28 -1.51 22.84
C PHE A 627 -3.00 -1.89 21.38
N LEU A 628 -3.85 -2.76 20.83
CA LEU A 628 -3.84 -3.14 19.43
C LEU A 628 -5.19 -2.78 18.81
N GLN A 629 -5.16 -1.92 17.78
CA GLN A 629 -6.36 -1.61 17.03
C GLN A 629 -6.73 -2.80 16.14
N LYS A 630 -7.85 -3.44 16.42
CA LYS A 630 -8.37 -4.59 15.66
C LYS A 630 -9.39 -4.09 14.64
N GLU A 631 -9.05 -4.19 13.35
CA GLU A 631 -9.91 -3.76 12.24
C GLU A 631 -10.98 -4.77 11.84
N GLU A 632 -10.89 -6.04 12.26
CA GLU A 632 -11.69 -7.15 11.70
C GLU A 632 -12.71 -7.71 12.69
N TYR A 633 -13.64 -6.89 13.17
CA TYR A 633 -14.73 -7.36 14.01
C TYR A 633 -15.53 -8.51 13.36
N PHE A 634 -15.88 -8.36 12.08
CA PHE A 634 -16.68 -9.33 11.33
C PHE A 634 -15.90 -10.58 10.89
N GLU A 635 -14.57 -10.53 10.89
CA GLU A 635 -13.72 -11.69 10.58
C GLU A 635 -13.54 -12.66 11.75
N LYS A 636 -13.92 -12.24 12.96
CA LYS A 636 -13.87 -13.11 14.13
C LYS A 636 -14.78 -14.32 13.94
N ARG A 637 -14.27 -15.49 14.33
CA ARG A 637 -14.97 -16.78 14.16
C ARG A 637 -16.37 -16.77 14.79
N GLU A 638 -16.50 -16.16 15.96
CA GLU A 638 -17.77 -16.06 16.70
C GLU A 638 -18.78 -15.19 15.94
N ILE A 639 -18.32 -14.08 15.37
CA ILE A 639 -19.16 -13.16 14.61
C ILE A 639 -19.56 -13.80 13.28
N LYS A 640 -18.61 -14.43 12.55
CA LYS A 640 -18.93 -15.20 11.34
C LYS A 640 -19.95 -16.30 11.62
N LEU A 641 -19.84 -16.99 12.74
CA LEU A 641 -20.81 -17.99 13.13
C LEU A 641 -22.20 -17.39 13.36
N MET A 642 -22.28 -16.25 14.03
CA MET A 642 -23.56 -15.56 14.24
C MET A 642 -24.18 -15.06 12.94
N LEU A 643 -23.37 -14.48 12.03
CA LEU A 643 -23.83 -14.09 10.71
C LEU A 643 -24.30 -15.29 9.89
N THR A 644 -23.59 -16.42 9.98
CA THR A 644 -23.97 -17.68 9.35
C THR A 644 -25.30 -18.22 9.92
N LEU A 645 -25.50 -18.11 11.23
CA LEU A 645 -26.78 -18.47 11.86
C LEU A 645 -27.93 -17.57 11.39
N ILE A 646 -27.72 -16.26 11.29
CA ILE A 646 -28.73 -15.29 10.77
C ILE A 646 -29.05 -15.63 9.31
N SER A 647 -28.04 -15.92 8.49
CA SER A 647 -28.20 -16.33 7.09
C SER A 647 -29.02 -17.64 6.99
N LEU A 648 -28.76 -18.62 7.86
CA LEU A 648 -29.53 -19.86 7.95
C LEU A 648 -30.98 -19.64 8.41
N ILE A 649 -31.23 -18.73 9.34
CA ILE A 649 -32.56 -18.35 9.77
C ILE A 649 -33.34 -17.72 8.63
N ASN A 650 -32.71 -16.85 7.85
CA ASN A 650 -33.30 -16.22 6.67
C ASN A 650 -33.62 -17.26 5.57
N ASN A 651 -32.65 -18.07 5.21
CA ASN A 651 -32.82 -19.14 4.22
C ASN A 651 -32.18 -20.46 4.72
N HIS A 652 -33.05 -21.39 5.13
CA HIS A 652 -32.67 -22.66 5.75
C HIS A 652 -32.25 -23.75 4.75
N ILE A 653 -32.36 -23.50 3.44
CA ILE A 653 -32.02 -24.47 2.39
C ILE A 653 -30.54 -24.41 2.00
N GLN A 654 -29.81 -23.44 2.49
CA GLN A 654 -28.38 -23.27 2.21
C GLN A 654 -27.54 -24.33 2.93
N ASP A 655 -26.95 -25.26 2.20
CA ASP A 655 -26.20 -26.40 2.74
C ASP A 655 -24.97 -25.98 3.57
N ILE A 656 -24.15 -25.02 3.09
CA ILE A 656 -22.93 -24.56 3.78
C ILE A 656 -23.24 -23.88 5.12
N PRO A 657 -24.13 -22.87 5.20
CA PRO A 657 -24.55 -22.30 6.47
C PRO A 657 -25.14 -23.33 7.44
N LEU A 658 -25.96 -24.23 6.92
CA LEU A 658 -26.58 -25.30 7.75
C LEU A 658 -25.52 -26.20 8.39
N VAL A 659 -24.60 -26.74 7.60
CA VAL A 659 -23.54 -27.62 8.09
C VAL A 659 -22.61 -26.86 9.06
N SER A 660 -22.28 -25.62 8.77
CA SER A 660 -21.44 -24.75 9.63
C SER A 660 -22.09 -24.54 11.00
N VAL A 661 -23.38 -24.21 11.06
CA VAL A 661 -24.10 -24.03 12.32
C VAL A 661 -24.26 -25.36 13.06
N MET A 662 -24.58 -26.45 12.34
CA MET A 662 -24.70 -27.80 12.96
C MET A 662 -23.37 -28.25 13.58
N ARG A 663 -22.24 -28.02 12.95
CA ARG A 663 -20.90 -28.35 13.45
C ARG A 663 -20.46 -27.47 14.62
N SER A 664 -20.98 -26.26 14.73
CA SER A 664 -20.62 -25.31 15.76
C SER A 664 -21.12 -25.70 17.16
N PRO A 665 -20.69 -25.02 18.24
CA PRO A 665 -21.24 -25.20 19.57
C PRO A 665 -22.78 -25.05 19.66
N ILE A 666 -23.40 -24.38 18.71
CA ILE A 666 -24.86 -24.18 18.63
C ILE A 666 -25.56 -25.53 18.29
N GLY A 667 -25.09 -26.22 17.25
CA GLY A 667 -25.66 -27.52 16.85
C GLY A 667 -24.98 -28.70 17.49
N ASN A 668 -23.70 -28.57 17.80
CA ASN A 668 -22.86 -29.60 18.45
C ASN A 668 -22.83 -30.97 17.74
N PHE A 669 -22.92 -30.99 16.38
CA PHE A 669 -22.78 -32.22 15.60
C PHE A 669 -21.32 -32.52 15.33
N THR A 670 -20.95 -33.78 15.40
CA THR A 670 -19.62 -34.26 15.00
C THR A 670 -19.55 -34.48 13.48
N GLU A 671 -18.33 -34.48 12.92
CA GLU A 671 -18.11 -34.76 11.50
C GLU A 671 -18.67 -36.11 11.08
N ASN A 672 -18.53 -37.14 11.97
CA ASN A 672 -19.08 -38.48 11.74
C ASN A 672 -20.60 -38.46 11.68
N GLU A 673 -21.26 -37.68 12.55
CA GLU A 673 -22.73 -37.58 12.55
C GLU A 673 -23.22 -36.90 11.26
N LEU A 674 -22.56 -35.82 10.81
CA LEU A 674 -22.89 -35.11 9.56
C LEU A 674 -22.67 -36.03 8.33
N SER A 675 -21.59 -36.81 8.33
CA SER A 675 -21.28 -37.77 7.27
C SER A 675 -22.33 -38.88 7.21
N LYS A 676 -22.77 -39.42 8.34
CA LYS A 676 -23.85 -40.44 8.41
C LYS A 676 -25.15 -39.88 7.80
N ILE A 677 -25.54 -38.63 8.14
CA ILE A 677 -26.72 -37.98 7.59
C ILE A 677 -26.61 -37.83 6.05
N ARG A 678 -25.46 -37.43 5.52
CA ARG A 678 -25.26 -37.28 4.07
C ARG A 678 -25.27 -38.65 3.36
N LEU A 679 -24.69 -39.68 3.93
CA LEU A 679 -24.64 -41.03 3.34
C LEU A 679 -26.02 -41.66 3.16
N GLU A 680 -26.94 -41.40 4.06
CA GLU A 680 -28.34 -41.91 3.96
C GLU A 680 -29.13 -41.16 2.86
N ASN A 681 -28.77 -39.92 2.52
CA ASN A 681 -29.41 -39.19 1.47
C ASN A 681 -28.38 -38.34 0.68
N ARG A 682 -27.85 -38.92 -0.41
CA ARG A 682 -26.71 -38.37 -1.16
C ARG A 682 -27.12 -37.31 -2.18
N THR A 683 -28.36 -37.30 -2.65
CA THR A 683 -28.80 -36.52 -3.81
C THR A 683 -29.65 -35.31 -3.48
N SER A 684 -30.30 -35.26 -2.30
CA SER A 684 -31.10 -34.10 -1.90
C SER A 684 -30.27 -32.99 -1.24
N SER A 685 -30.87 -31.78 -1.04
CA SER A 685 -30.28 -30.76 -0.19
C SER A 685 -29.94 -31.32 1.20
N PHE A 686 -28.92 -30.79 1.83
CA PHE A 686 -28.52 -31.25 3.16
C PHE A 686 -29.64 -31.01 4.20
N TYR A 687 -30.40 -29.94 4.04
CA TYR A 687 -31.60 -29.70 4.86
C TYR A 687 -32.59 -30.86 4.77
N ASN A 688 -32.88 -31.36 3.57
CA ASN A 688 -33.77 -32.53 3.40
C ASN A 688 -33.14 -33.79 3.94
N ALA A 689 -31.82 -33.98 3.81
CA ALA A 689 -31.13 -35.11 4.43
C ALA A 689 -31.28 -35.09 5.94
N VAL A 690 -31.15 -33.93 6.60
CA VAL A 690 -31.37 -33.79 8.07
C VAL A 690 -32.84 -34.02 8.44
N LYS A 691 -33.78 -33.44 7.68
CA LYS A 691 -35.21 -33.46 7.95
C LYS A 691 -35.80 -34.88 7.89
N TYR A 692 -35.36 -35.63 6.89
CA TYR A 692 -35.86 -36.96 6.62
C TYR A 692 -34.89 -38.06 7.05
N TYR A 693 -33.94 -37.72 7.92
CA TYR A 693 -32.97 -38.70 8.43
C TYR A 693 -33.67 -39.88 9.11
N LYS A 694 -33.66 -41.02 8.45
CA LYS A 694 -34.11 -42.31 8.96
C LYS A 694 -33.05 -43.35 8.58
N PRO A 695 -32.36 -43.93 9.54
CA PRO A 695 -31.42 -45.00 9.25
C PRO A 695 -32.09 -46.19 8.57
N SER A 696 -31.40 -46.80 7.62
CA SER A 696 -31.93 -47.83 6.70
C SER A 696 -32.07 -49.22 7.36
N SER A 697 -31.68 -49.41 8.60
CA SER A 697 -31.74 -50.73 9.30
C SER A 697 -33.02 -50.90 10.13
N ASP A 698 -33.66 -52.06 10.05
CA ASP A 698 -34.81 -52.39 10.89
C ASP A 698 -34.45 -52.46 12.38
N ASP A 699 -33.19 -52.71 12.75
CA ASP A 699 -32.63 -52.65 14.10
C ASP A 699 -31.75 -51.38 14.28
N LEU A 700 -32.40 -50.31 14.73
CA LEU A 700 -31.74 -49.02 15.04
C LEU A 700 -30.78 -49.17 16.23
N THR A 701 -29.52 -48.88 16.03
CA THR A 701 -28.57 -48.77 17.13
C THR A 701 -28.90 -47.59 18.05
N LYS A 702 -28.53 -47.68 19.32
CA LYS A 702 -28.74 -46.58 20.29
C LYS A 702 -28.17 -45.25 19.81
N GLU A 703 -27.08 -45.28 19.04
CA GLU A 703 -26.44 -44.09 18.45
C GLU A 703 -27.29 -43.47 17.37
N GLU A 704 -27.85 -44.26 16.45
CA GLU A 704 -28.71 -43.79 15.37
C GLU A 704 -30.02 -43.19 15.88
N GLN A 705 -30.59 -43.79 16.93
CA GLN A 705 -31.76 -43.23 17.61
C GLN A 705 -31.43 -41.87 18.25
N LYS A 706 -30.22 -41.73 18.85
CA LYS A 706 -29.77 -40.49 19.45
C LYS A 706 -29.56 -39.40 18.36
N LEU A 707 -28.94 -39.76 17.24
CA LEU A 707 -28.71 -38.84 16.12
C LEU A 707 -30.03 -38.36 15.50
N SER A 708 -30.99 -39.25 15.27
CA SER A 708 -32.34 -38.88 14.76
C SER A 708 -33.06 -37.91 15.71
N LYS A 709 -32.97 -38.11 17.02
CA LYS A 709 -33.53 -37.19 18.02
C LYS A 709 -32.81 -35.83 17.97
N LYS A 710 -31.50 -35.84 17.81
CA LYS A 710 -30.66 -34.62 17.70
C LYS A 710 -31.03 -33.79 16.47
N CYS A 711 -31.18 -34.42 15.28
CA CYS A 711 -31.66 -33.78 14.08
C CYS A 711 -33.02 -33.11 14.27
N LYS A 712 -33.99 -33.83 14.86
CA LYS A 712 -35.33 -33.29 15.12
C LYS A 712 -35.29 -32.10 16.10
N SER A 713 -34.47 -32.17 17.16
CA SER A 713 -34.32 -31.08 18.13
C SER A 713 -33.72 -29.83 17.47
N PHE A 714 -32.67 -30.00 16.69
CA PHE A 714 -32.02 -28.88 15.97
C PHE A 714 -33.00 -28.19 15.00
N LEU A 715 -33.74 -28.94 14.20
CA LEU A 715 -34.74 -28.38 13.30
C LEU A 715 -35.87 -27.64 14.04
N LYS A 716 -36.31 -28.18 15.17
CA LYS A 716 -37.31 -27.51 16.04
C LYS A 716 -36.78 -26.18 16.58
N ASP A 717 -35.49 -26.12 16.97
CA ASP A 717 -34.88 -24.88 17.43
C ASP A 717 -34.74 -23.88 16.26
N LEU A 718 -34.33 -24.34 15.10
CA LEU A 718 -34.26 -23.48 13.88
C LEU A 718 -35.64 -22.91 13.49
N ASP A 719 -36.69 -23.74 13.51
CA ASP A 719 -38.05 -23.26 13.23
C ASP A 719 -38.55 -22.28 14.30
N ARG A 720 -38.17 -22.49 15.57
CA ARG A 720 -38.45 -21.53 16.65
C ARG A 720 -37.77 -20.19 16.42
N TRP A 721 -36.50 -20.17 16.05
CA TRP A 721 -35.76 -18.93 15.76
C TRP A 721 -36.36 -18.22 14.56
N ARG A 722 -36.72 -18.92 13.50
CA ARG A 722 -37.41 -18.38 12.33
C ARG A 722 -38.80 -17.79 12.70
N GLY A 723 -39.49 -18.41 13.63
CA GLY A 723 -40.74 -17.89 14.17
C GLY A 723 -40.57 -16.58 14.94
N TYR A 724 -39.48 -16.43 15.71
CA TYR A 724 -39.19 -15.20 16.44
C TYR A 724 -38.91 -14.01 15.49
N VAL A 725 -38.16 -14.21 14.44
CA VAL A 725 -37.81 -13.14 13.46
C VAL A 725 -39.06 -12.59 12.76
N LYS A 726 -40.13 -13.38 12.61
CA LYS A 726 -41.41 -12.91 12.06
C LYS A 726 -42.21 -12.03 13.02
N MET A 727 -41.93 -12.08 14.31
CA MET A 727 -42.71 -11.41 15.35
C MET A 727 -41.95 -10.29 16.09
N LYS A 728 -40.64 -10.29 16.04
CA LYS A 728 -39.78 -9.37 16.77
C LYS A 728 -38.66 -8.83 15.86
N SER A 729 -38.23 -7.59 16.11
CA SER A 729 -37.03 -7.08 15.47
C SER A 729 -35.79 -7.84 15.96
N ILE A 730 -34.69 -7.80 15.21
CA ILE A 730 -33.40 -8.45 15.56
C ILE A 730 -32.71 -7.75 16.74
N SER A 731 -33.18 -6.57 17.15
CA SER A 731 -32.63 -5.80 18.28
C SER A 731 -32.91 -6.44 19.64
#